data_0e766b525a9ccb462d0425ff7df1e26f
#
_entry.id   0e766b525a9ccb462d0425ff7df1e26f
#
_cell.length_a   1.000
_cell.length_b   1.000
_cell.length_c   1.000
_cell.angle_alpha   90.00
_cell.angle_beta   90.00
_cell.angle_gamma   90.00
#
_symmetry.space_group_name_H-M   'P 1'
#
loop_
_entity.id
_entity.type
_entity.pdbx_description
1 polymer ?
#
loop_
_entity_poly.entity_id
_entity_poly.type
_entity_poly.pdbx_seq_one_letter_code
_entity_poly.pdbx_strand_id
1 'polypeptide(L)'
;MAHQTFDVRGMTCAACQAHVDRAVGNLEGVSNVAVNLLAGSMAVDYDEDAVDADTICAAVDRAGYAASPVVAGGSAGTGASAAAPRLESPTKKLEAQARAMRGRLIVSIAFLIPLFYLGMGHMLGWPLPALFGAPENIMNVALTELLLLAPIVYVNDSYFISGFKSLIHGAPTMDALIAIGSAASIGWSIVGIYRIAAALTASDPHAAHMVGMDNLYLESAGTILALVTVGKYMETRSKSKTGGAIERLIDLAPKTATVVGEDGMQTTVNADDIQLGQTILVRPGEAIPVDGVVLEGSSAVDESALTGESMPVEKRIGDTVSAATVNRTGSFTFRATRVSADTDLARIIRLVEDANATKAPIARLADKVAGVFAPVVLAIAAVTFVVWLIATGGNVNEALTSAVAVVVISCPCALGLATPVAIMVGTGRGAEMAILFKSAEALETLHGVRAVVLDKTGTITAGKPTVTDVMPARRADGSPVMSEKALMKLAAALERTSEHPLAEAIMARADELGIVARTVQNFKAIPGRGVTAREGANAIAAGNAALMDELGVAVDRAALDELARAGKTPLLFAKNGELVGIIAVADDVKATSAAAIAALGKLGIRTIMLTGDNETTARAIAAKVGVSEVIAGVMPADKERVVRELQGDGNTVAMVGDGINDSPALARADVGLAIGAGADVAKEGADVILMKSDLMDVPRAIELSRAVIRNIKQDLFWALFYNALGIPLAAGVFYPLLGWQLSPMFGAAAMSLSSLCVVGNALRLRTFQPRRIDQPSQLGTGTD
;
A
#
# COMPACT_ATOMS: atom_id res chain seq x y z
N MET A 1 6.27 4.95 -24.80
CA MET A 1 5.15 5.15 -23.84
C MET A 1 5.62 6.05 -22.73
N ALA A 2 4.92 7.13 -22.43
CA ALA A 2 5.21 8.02 -21.32
C ALA A 2 4.34 7.66 -20.12
N HIS A 3 4.88 7.83 -18.93
CA HIS A 3 4.15 7.76 -17.67
C HIS A 3 4.04 9.16 -17.09
N GLN A 4 2.83 9.70 -16.94
CA GLN A 4 2.63 11.06 -16.43
C GLN A 4 1.50 11.13 -15.41
N THR A 5 1.73 11.93 -14.35
CA THR A 5 0.72 12.19 -13.32
C THR A 5 0.06 13.53 -13.56
N PHE A 6 -1.26 13.59 -13.35
CA PHE A 6 -2.09 14.78 -13.45
C PHE A 6 -2.78 15.07 -12.11
N ASP A 7 -2.86 16.34 -11.70
CA ASP A 7 -3.71 16.80 -10.60
C ASP A 7 -5.13 16.94 -11.15
N VAL A 8 -6.10 16.25 -10.56
CA VAL A 8 -7.50 16.24 -11.01
C VAL A 8 -8.40 16.83 -9.94
N ARG A 9 -9.10 17.90 -10.31
CA ARG A 9 -9.99 18.66 -9.39
C ARG A 9 -11.44 18.42 -9.71
N GLY A 10 -12.28 18.48 -8.66
CA GLY A 10 -13.75 18.35 -8.78
C GLY A 10 -14.26 16.93 -8.56
N MET A 11 -13.41 15.94 -8.37
CA MET A 11 -13.84 14.59 -8.00
C MET A 11 -14.25 14.56 -6.52
N THR A 12 -15.47 14.06 -6.24
CA THR A 12 -16.01 13.98 -4.88
C THR A 12 -16.44 12.59 -4.47
N CYS A 13 -16.55 11.65 -5.43
CA CYS A 13 -17.03 10.30 -5.18
C CYS A 13 -16.45 9.26 -6.18
N ALA A 14 -16.64 7.95 -5.86
CA ALA A 14 -16.19 6.86 -6.73
C ALA A 14 -16.80 6.90 -8.13
N ALA A 15 -18.05 7.35 -8.28
CA ALA A 15 -18.66 7.52 -9.60
C ALA A 15 -17.94 8.60 -10.44
N CYS A 16 -17.48 9.69 -9.81
CA CYS A 16 -16.64 10.70 -10.45
C CYS A 16 -15.32 10.11 -10.95
N GLN A 17 -14.66 9.32 -10.08
CA GLN A 17 -13.42 8.61 -10.39
C GLN A 17 -13.60 7.65 -11.58
N ALA A 18 -14.66 6.83 -11.57
CA ALA A 18 -14.98 5.91 -12.67
C ALA A 18 -15.31 6.65 -13.99
N HIS A 19 -15.85 7.86 -13.90
CA HIS A 19 -16.17 8.67 -15.08
C HIS A 19 -14.89 9.25 -15.71
N VAL A 20 -13.98 9.79 -14.90
CA VAL A 20 -12.66 10.28 -15.38
C VAL A 20 -11.85 9.12 -15.97
N ASP A 21 -11.80 7.98 -15.29
CA ASP A 21 -11.12 6.76 -15.70
C ASP A 21 -11.58 6.31 -17.11
N ARG A 22 -12.90 6.28 -17.32
CA ARG A 22 -13.49 5.92 -18.62
C ARG A 22 -13.24 6.98 -19.69
N ALA A 23 -13.32 8.26 -19.35
CA ALA A 23 -13.14 9.34 -20.31
C ALA A 23 -11.72 9.38 -20.89
N VAL A 24 -10.72 9.11 -20.05
CA VAL A 24 -9.31 9.08 -20.45
C VAL A 24 -8.93 7.71 -21.03
N GLY A 25 -9.41 6.62 -20.44
CA GLY A 25 -9.12 5.26 -20.92
C GLY A 25 -9.69 4.91 -22.30
N ASN A 26 -10.68 5.69 -22.79
CA ASN A 26 -11.22 5.54 -24.14
C ASN A 26 -10.43 6.31 -25.21
N LEU A 27 -9.38 7.06 -24.87
CA LEU A 27 -8.55 7.76 -25.84
C LEU A 27 -7.61 6.77 -26.54
N GLU A 28 -7.51 6.89 -27.88
CA GLU A 28 -6.50 6.15 -28.66
C GLU A 28 -5.10 6.55 -28.21
N GLY A 29 -4.23 5.57 -27.94
CA GLY A 29 -2.86 5.80 -27.46
C GLY A 29 -2.73 5.76 -25.93
N VAL A 30 -3.81 5.65 -25.16
CA VAL A 30 -3.77 5.44 -23.72
C VAL A 30 -3.81 3.93 -23.43
N SER A 31 -2.81 3.44 -22.68
CA SER A 31 -2.69 2.02 -22.33
C SER A 31 -3.17 1.69 -20.93
N ASN A 32 -3.00 2.62 -19.98
CA ASN A 32 -3.42 2.44 -18.60
C ASN A 32 -3.79 3.79 -17.96
N VAL A 33 -4.84 3.78 -17.13
CA VAL A 33 -5.28 4.95 -16.36
C VAL A 33 -5.52 4.53 -14.91
N ALA A 34 -4.89 5.22 -13.98
CA ALA A 34 -5.10 5.02 -12.56
C ALA A 34 -5.52 6.34 -11.90
N VAL A 35 -6.82 6.51 -11.69
CA VAL A 35 -7.37 7.71 -11.02
C VAL A 35 -7.42 7.46 -9.51
N ASN A 36 -6.85 8.37 -8.73
CA ASN A 36 -6.87 8.33 -7.26
C ASN A 36 -7.74 9.45 -6.69
N LEU A 37 -8.91 9.07 -6.19
CA LEU A 37 -9.86 10.01 -5.58
C LEU A 37 -9.30 10.68 -4.31
N LEU A 38 -8.49 9.96 -3.52
CA LEU A 38 -7.97 10.47 -2.24
C LEU A 38 -6.85 11.48 -2.45
N ALA A 39 -5.97 11.21 -3.40
CA ALA A 39 -4.88 12.11 -3.75
C ALA A 39 -5.35 13.25 -4.67
N GLY A 40 -6.53 13.12 -5.30
CA GLY A 40 -6.98 14.05 -6.35
C GLY A 40 -6.06 14.00 -7.56
N SER A 41 -5.50 12.84 -7.88
CA SER A 41 -4.53 12.66 -8.96
C SER A 41 -4.93 11.56 -9.92
N MET A 42 -4.33 11.56 -11.11
CA MET A 42 -4.49 10.53 -12.13
C MET A 42 -3.12 10.25 -12.73
N ALA A 43 -2.71 8.99 -12.72
CA ALA A 43 -1.54 8.51 -13.46
C ALA A 43 -2.00 7.89 -14.78
N VAL A 44 -1.34 8.23 -15.87
CA VAL A 44 -1.68 7.78 -17.23
C VAL A 44 -0.42 7.27 -17.92
N ASP A 45 -0.52 6.05 -18.48
CA ASP A 45 0.48 5.49 -19.38
C ASP A 45 -0.03 5.65 -20.80
N TYR A 46 0.67 6.43 -21.64
CA TYR A 46 0.21 6.76 -22.98
C TYR A 46 1.36 6.86 -23.97
N ASP A 47 1.01 6.80 -25.25
CA ASP A 47 1.92 6.98 -26.37
C ASP A 47 1.94 8.45 -26.77
N GLU A 48 3.06 9.14 -26.57
CA GLU A 48 3.24 10.57 -26.89
C GLU A 48 3.08 10.89 -28.37
N ASP A 49 3.28 9.90 -29.26
CA ASP A 49 3.08 10.06 -30.71
C ASP A 49 1.59 10.00 -31.08
N ALA A 50 0.73 9.40 -30.24
CA ALA A 50 -0.70 9.22 -30.48
C ALA A 50 -1.57 10.23 -29.73
N VAL A 51 -1.22 10.60 -28.49
CA VAL A 51 -1.99 11.51 -27.64
C VAL A 51 -1.06 12.39 -26.80
N ASP A 52 -1.39 13.67 -26.67
CA ASP A 52 -0.64 14.62 -25.84
C ASP A 52 -1.34 14.90 -24.50
N ALA A 53 -0.60 15.51 -23.57
CA ALA A 53 -1.11 15.85 -22.24
C ALA A 53 -2.30 16.81 -22.29
N ASP A 54 -2.35 17.71 -23.28
CA ASP A 54 -3.44 18.67 -23.45
C ASP A 54 -4.72 17.97 -23.89
N THR A 55 -4.65 16.97 -24.74
CA THR A 55 -5.77 16.13 -25.15
C THR A 55 -6.33 15.33 -23.98
N ILE A 56 -5.44 14.80 -23.10
CA ILE A 56 -5.85 14.13 -21.86
C ILE A 56 -6.58 15.11 -20.95
N CYS A 57 -6.04 16.31 -20.72
CA CYS A 57 -6.70 17.35 -19.94
C CYS A 57 -8.08 17.75 -20.55
N ALA A 58 -8.16 17.92 -21.86
CA ALA A 58 -9.41 18.24 -22.54
C ALA A 58 -10.46 17.11 -22.43
N ALA A 59 -10.03 15.84 -22.35
CA ALA A 59 -10.95 14.72 -22.12
C ALA A 59 -11.52 14.75 -20.70
N VAL A 60 -10.70 15.09 -19.72
CA VAL A 60 -11.14 15.28 -18.31
C VAL A 60 -12.08 16.47 -18.18
N ASP A 61 -11.79 17.57 -18.88
CA ASP A 61 -12.67 18.76 -18.89
C ASP A 61 -14.03 18.47 -19.54
N ARG A 62 -14.07 17.72 -20.64
CA ARG A 62 -15.32 17.23 -21.27
C ARG A 62 -16.11 16.33 -20.33
N ALA A 63 -15.43 15.55 -19.50
CA ALA A 63 -16.06 14.75 -18.46
C ALA A 63 -16.59 15.59 -17.26
N GLY A 64 -16.32 16.91 -17.26
CA GLY A 64 -16.83 17.82 -16.24
C GLY A 64 -15.91 18.09 -15.06
N TYR A 65 -14.65 17.68 -15.15
CA TYR A 65 -13.61 17.86 -14.14
C TYR A 65 -12.48 18.70 -14.71
N ALA A 66 -11.52 19.16 -13.88
CA ALA A 66 -10.36 19.89 -14.34
C ALA A 66 -9.10 19.06 -14.08
N ALA A 67 -8.22 18.96 -15.08
CA ALA A 67 -6.93 18.29 -14.95
C ALA A 67 -5.78 19.23 -15.32
N SER A 68 -4.65 19.05 -14.65
CA SER A 68 -3.39 19.71 -14.99
C SER A 68 -2.21 18.75 -14.83
N PRO A 69 -1.24 18.71 -15.78
CA PRO A 69 -0.10 17.84 -15.67
C PRO A 69 0.79 18.25 -14.50
N VAL A 70 1.27 17.28 -13.72
CA VAL A 70 2.27 17.50 -12.68
C VAL A 70 3.64 17.47 -13.36
N VAL A 71 4.30 18.62 -13.47
CA VAL A 71 5.63 18.72 -14.07
C VAL A 71 6.63 18.18 -13.05
N ALA A 72 7.19 16.99 -13.30
CA ALA A 72 8.38 16.53 -12.60
C ALA A 72 9.54 17.48 -12.99
N GLY A 73 10.12 18.19 -12.03
CA GLY A 73 11.13 19.21 -12.23
C GLY A 73 12.27 18.76 -13.14
N GLY A 74 12.30 19.32 -14.34
CA GLY A 74 13.37 19.13 -15.30
C GLY A 74 13.40 20.25 -16.34
N SER A 75 14.51 20.96 -16.36
CA SER A 75 15.05 21.82 -17.39
C SER A 75 15.11 23.33 -17.09
N ALA A 76 16.34 23.73 -16.92
CA ALA A 76 16.93 25.02 -16.87
C ALA A 76 16.23 26.15 -17.66
N GLY A 77 15.68 27.11 -16.91
CA GLY A 77 15.37 28.45 -17.38
C GLY A 77 15.83 29.42 -16.29
N THR A 78 16.80 30.23 -16.60
CA THR A 78 17.51 31.19 -15.78
C THR A 78 16.63 32.09 -14.91
N GLY A 79 16.91 32.11 -13.61
CA GLY A 79 16.67 33.28 -12.76
C GLY A 79 15.41 33.32 -11.95
N ALA A 80 15.36 32.56 -10.86
CA ALA A 80 14.82 32.93 -9.54
C ALA A 80 14.91 31.65 -8.67
N SER A 81 15.43 31.81 -7.46
CA SER A 81 15.48 30.75 -6.43
C SER A 81 14.06 30.31 -6.09
N ALA A 82 13.52 29.37 -6.87
CA ALA A 82 12.30 28.65 -6.55
C ALA A 82 12.71 27.42 -5.77
N ALA A 83 12.46 27.43 -4.45
CA ALA A 83 12.51 26.26 -3.62
C ALA A 83 11.79 25.11 -4.35
N ALA A 84 12.45 23.93 -4.41
CA ALA A 84 11.86 22.71 -4.95
C ALA A 84 10.44 22.52 -4.38
N PRO A 85 9.43 22.14 -5.18
CA PRO A 85 8.08 22.01 -4.71
C PRO A 85 8.11 20.97 -3.59
N ARG A 86 7.87 21.43 -2.36
CA ARG A 86 7.65 20.52 -1.23
C ARG A 86 6.55 19.58 -1.64
N LEU A 87 6.79 18.28 -1.58
CA LEU A 87 5.74 17.27 -1.59
C LEU A 87 4.76 17.63 -0.48
N GLU A 88 3.72 18.41 -0.81
CA GLU A 88 2.64 18.66 0.12
C GLU A 88 1.99 17.32 0.39
N SER A 89 2.20 16.81 1.60
CA SER A 89 1.60 15.56 2.07
C SER A 89 0.11 15.55 1.69
N PRO A 90 -0.39 14.46 1.06
CA PRO A 90 -1.82 14.30 0.73
C PRO A 90 -2.72 14.58 1.94
N THR A 91 -2.24 14.32 3.14
CA THR A 91 -2.90 14.59 4.42
C THR A 91 -3.15 16.08 4.63
N LYS A 92 -2.22 16.97 4.28
CA LYS A 92 -2.41 18.44 4.41
C LYS A 92 -3.50 18.97 3.48
N LYS A 93 -3.59 18.44 2.25
CA LYS A 93 -4.69 18.77 1.32
C LYS A 93 -6.04 18.34 1.92
N LEU A 94 -6.13 17.11 2.47
CA LEU A 94 -7.34 16.60 3.13
C LEU A 94 -7.71 17.40 4.39
N GLU A 95 -6.74 17.84 5.17
CA GLU A 95 -7.00 18.71 6.33
C GLU A 95 -7.50 20.09 5.93
N ALA A 96 -6.98 20.68 4.86
CA ALA A 96 -7.48 21.95 4.32
C ALA A 96 -8.92 21.81 3.84
N GLN A 97 -9.25 20.70 3.14
CA GLN A 97 -10.62 20.38 2.74
C GLN A 97 -11.55 20.18 3.94
N ALA A 98 -11.09 19.45 4.97
CA ALA A 98 -11.85 19.25 6.21
C ALA A 98 -12.12 20.57 6.95
N ARG A 99 -11.16 21.51 6.97
CA ARG A 99 -11.35 22.86 7.54
C ARG A 99 -12.39 23.67 6.77
N ALA A 100 -12.35 23.66 5.43
CA ALA A 100 -13.33 24.33 4.60
C ALA A 100 -14.73 23.75 4.81
N MET A 101 -14.87 22.41 4.84
CA MET A 101 -16.14 21.74 5.12
C MET A 101 -16.68 22.04 6.53
N ARG A 102 -15.80 22.19 7.53
CA ARG A 102 -16.22 22.59 8.89
C ARG A 102 -16.95 23.93 8.89
N GLY A 103 -16.48 24.90 8.11
CA GLY A 103 -17.15 26.20 7.97
C GLY A 103 -18.58 26.06 7.40
N ARG A 104 -18.70 25.30 6.29
CA ARG A 104 -20.00 25.00 5.67
C ARG A 104 -20.95 24.30 6.65
N LEU A 105 -20.43 23.33 7.40
CA LEU A 105 -21.17 22.56 8.40
C LEU A 105 -21.72 23.44 9.53
N ILE A 106 -20.88 24.35 10.08
CA ILE A 106 -21.31 25.26 11.15
C ILE A 106 -22.46 26.16 10.68
N VAL A 107 -22.35 26.74 9.48
CA VAL A 107 -23.44 27.55 8.91
C VAL A 107 -24.68 26.71 8.69
N SER A 108 -24.55 25.53 8.06
CA SER A 108 -25.69 24.63 7.81
C SER A 108 -26.43 24.26 9.10
N ILE A 109 -25.72 23.90 10.17
CA ILE A 109 -26.33 23.52 11.46
C ILE A 109 -26.97 24.74 12.14
N ALA A 110 -26.30 25.91 12.13
CA ALA A 110 -26.80 27.13 12.76
C ALA A 110 -28.15 27.56 12.18
N PHE A 111 -28.34 27.42 10.88
CA PHE A 111 -29.60 27.75 10.20
C PHE A 111 -30.59 26.57 10.17
N LEU A 112 -30.15 25.33 10.20
CA LEU A 112 -31.01 24.17 10.25
C LEU A 112 -31.78 24.07 11.58
N ILE A 113 -31.16 24.37 12.73
CA ILE A 113 -31.86 24.29 14.03
C ILE A 113 -33.14 25.13 14.08
N PRO A 114 -33.10 26.43 13.77
CA PRO A 114 -34.35 27.23 13.73
C PRO A 114 -35.27 26.82 12.59
N LEU A 115 -34.76 26.41 11.42
CA LEU A 115 -35.57 25.89 10.31
C LEU A 115 -36.35 24.65 10.74
N PHE A 116 -35.68 23.68 11.35
CA PHE A 116 -36.30 22.45 11.85
C PHE A 116 -37.30 22.69 12.97
N TYR A 117 -36.99 23.65 13.87
CA TYR A 117 -37.88 24.05 14.93
C TYR A 117 -39.22 24.63 14.40
N LEU A 118 -39.17 25.45 13.34
CA LEU A 118 -40.34 26.00 12.73
C LEU A 118 -41.15 24.94 11.93
N GLY A 119 -40.50 24.18 11.06
CA GLY A 119 -41.17 23.18 10.22
C GLY A 119 -41.80 22.03 11.02
N MET A 120 -41.09 21.51 12.02
CA MET A 120 -41.61 20.41 12.86
C MET A 120 -42.44 20.86 14.05
N GLY A 121 -42.38 22.14 14.43
CA GLY A 121 -43.01 22.68 15.62
C GLY A 121 -44.50 22.49 15.61
N HIS A 122 -45.16 22.71 14.46
CA HIS A 122 -46.60 22.49 14.32
C HIS A 122 -47.00 21.00 14.45
N MET A 123 -46.21 20.09 13.88
CA MET A 123 -46.44 18.64 13.96
C MET A 123 -46.25 18.07 15.36
N LEU A 124 -45.22 18.55 16.08
CA LEU A 124 -44.85 18.04 17.38
C LEU A 124 -45.48 18.81 18.55
N GLY A 125 -46.27 19.83 18.27
CA GLY A 125 -46.94 20.64 19.29
C GLY A 125 -45.97 21.46 20.14
N TRP A 126 -44.83 21.87 19.61
CA TRP A 126 -43.88 22.72 20.30
C TRP A 126 -44.40 24.15 20.46
N PRO A 127 -44.04 24.86 21.54
CA PRO A 127 -44.44 26.24 21.73
C PRO A 127 -43.79 27.13 20.68
N LEU A 128 -44.58 27.57 19.70
CA LEU A 128 -44.12 28.50 18.66
C LEU A 128 -44.42 29.95 19.10
N PRO A 129 -43.53 30.92 18.76
CA PRO A 129 -43.79 32.34 18.98
C PRO A 129 -45.12 32.75 18.31
N ALA A 130 -45.82 33.72 18.88
CA ALA A 130 -47.14 34.16 18.40
C ALA A 130 -47.18 34.56 16.91
N LEU A 131 -46.06 35.01 16.37
CA LEU A 131 -45.89 35.33 14.94
C LEU A 131 -46.00 34.09 14.01
N PHE A 132 -45.84 32.89 14.54
CA PHE A 132 -45.80 31.63 13.77
C PHE A 132 -46.88 30.62 14.22
N GLY A 133 -47.46 30.81 15.42
CA GLY A 133 -48.31 29.78 16.07
C GLY A 133 -49.74 29.76 15.59
N ALA A 134 -50.26 30.84 14.99
CA ALA A 134 -51.66 30.92 14.52
C ALA A 134 -51.79 30.37 13.09
N PRO A 135 -52.87 29.67 12.74
CA PRO A 135 -53.12 29.18 11.36
C PRO A 135 -53.05 30.26 10.30
N GLU A 136 -53.44 31.48 10.64
CA GLU A 136 -53.40 32.68 9.80
C GLU A 136 -51.98 33.11 9.43
N ASN A 137 -51.00 32.71 10.24
CA ASN A 137 -49.62 33.09 10.09
C ASN A 137 -48.75 32.07 9.29
N ILE A 138 -49.36 31.08 8.69
CA ILE A 138 -48.65 30.04 7.92
C ILE A 138 -47.75 30.62 6.81
N MET A 139 -48.13 31.76 6.22
CA MET A 139 -47.28 32.45 5.25
C MET A 139 -45.97 32.97 5.89
N ASN A 140 -46.04 33.47 7.15
CA ASN A 140 -44.85 33.91 7.85
C ASN A 140 -43.90 32.74 8.13
N VAL A 141 -44.43 31.54 8.45
CA VAL A 141 -43.66 30.30 8.61
C VAL A 141 -42.97 29.98 7.28
N ALA A 142 -43.73 29.87 6.18
CA ALA A 142 -43.18 29.47 4.89
C ALA A 142 -42.08 30.42 4.36
N LEU A 143 -42.26 31.72 4.49
CA LEU A 143 -41.27 32.72 4.09
C LEU A 143 -40.04 32.70 5.01
N THR A 144 -40.22 32.50 6.32
CA THR A 144 -39.10 32.41 7.28
C THR A 144 -38.31 31.15 7.03
N GLU A 145 -38.94 30.02 6.79
CA GLU A 145 -38.25 28.77 6.41
C GLU A 145 -37.45 28.94 5.12
N LEU A 146 -38.01 29.61 4.10
CA LEU A 146 -37.31 29.89 2.86
C LEU A 146 -36.05 30.76 3.09
N LEU A 147 -36.18 31.80 3.94
CA LEU A 147 -35.07 32.67 4.33
C LEU A 147 -33.99 31.92 5.13
N LEU A 148 -34.40 31.03 6.03
CA LEU A 148 -33.46 30.19 6.80
C LEU A 148 -32.77 29.12 5.94
N LEU A 149 -33.44 28.61 4.91
CA LEU A 149 -32.88 27.64 3.98
C LEU A 149 -31.84 28.28 3.03
N ALA A 150 -32.01 29.52 2.63
CA ALA A 150 -31.14 30.19 1.66
C ALA A 150 -29.63 30.15 2.02
N PRO A 151 -29.17 30.45 3.25
CA PRO A 151 -27.78 30.31 3.64
C PRO A 151 -27.29 28.86 3.55
N ILE A 152 -28.14 27.87 3.87
CA ILE A 152 -27.77 26.43 3.80
C ILE A 152 -27.53 26.05 2.32
N VAL A 153 -28.39 26.48 1.41
CA VAL A 153 -28.24 26.24 -0.03
C VAL A 153 -26.97 26.94 -0.55
N TYR A 154 -26.75 28.19 -0.15
CA TYR A 154 -25.62 29.00 -0.59
C TYR A 154 -24.28 28.36 -0.24
N VAL A 155 -24.10 27.93 1.00
CA VAL A 155 -22.81 27.30 1.42
C VAL A 155 -22.64 25.90 0.84
N ASN A 156 -23.70 25.27 0.36
CA ASN A 156 -23.72 23.93 -0.23
C ASN A 156 -24.02 23.95 -1.75
N ASP A 157 -23.82 25.08 -2.42
CA ASP A 157 -24.08 25.29 -3.86
C ASP A 157 -23.33 24.26 -4.74
N SER A 158 -22.16 23.82 -4.30
CA SER A 158 -21.34 22.83 -5.00
C SER A 158 -22.09 21.51 -5.29
N TYR A 159 -23.03 21.09 -4.44
CA TYR A 159 -23.84 19.90 -4.70
C TYR A 159 -24.76 20.11 -5.91
N PHE A 160 -25.35 21.28 -6.04
CA PHE A 160 -26.23 21.59 -7.17
C PHE A 160 -25.42 21.77 -8.46
N ILE A 161 -24.34 22.54 -8.41
CA ILE A 161 -23.47 22.79 -9.58
C ILE A 161 -22.88 21.48 -10.11
N SER A 162 -22.23 20.69 -9.25
CA SER A 162 -21.62 19.41 -9.62
C SER A 162 -22.69 18.39 -10.03
N GLY A 163 -23.80 18.32 -9.26
CA GLY A 163 -24.86 17.36 -9.49
C GLY A 163 -25.56 17.58 -10.83
N PHE A 164 -26.02 18.79 -11.15
CA PHE A 164 -26.66 19.07 -12.42
C PHE A 164 -25.71 18.99 -13.60
N LYS A 165 -24.43 19.41 -13.42
CA LYS A 165 -23.42 19.26 -14.46
C LYS A 165 -23.23 17.79 -14.82
N SER A 166 -23.08 16.91 -13.83
CA SER A 166 -22.90 15.46 -14.05
C SER A 166 -24.15 14.82 -14.72
N LEU A 167 -25.34 15.29 -14.37
CA LEU A 167 -26.57 14.81 -14.96
C LEU A 167 -26.68 15.18 -16.45
N ILE A 168 -26.37 16.43 -16.81
CA ILE A 168 -26.35 16.92 -18.20
C ILE A 168 -25.35 16.14 -19.06
N HIS A 169 -24.21 15.73 -18.50
CA HIS A 169 -23.22 14.94 -19.21
C HIS A 169 -23.51 13.41 -19.22
N GLY A 170 -24.72 13.00 -18.78
CA GLY A 170 -25.16 11.60 -18.81
C GLY A 170 -24.43 10.66 -17.84
N ALA A 171 -23.72 11.22 -16.85
CA ALA A 171 -22.97 10.47 -15.83
C ALA A 171 -23.41 10.91 -14.42
N PRO A 172 -24.65 10.60 -14.00
CA PRO A 172 -25.16 11.03 -12.71
C PRO A 172 -24.28 10.51 -11.57
N THR A 173 -23.88 11.45 -10.72
CA THR A 173 -23.08 11.19 -9.52
C THR A 173 -23.94 11.25 -8.27
N MET A 174 -23.33 10.98 -7.12
CA MET A 174 -23.97 11.17 -5.82
C MET A 174 -24.49 12.60 -5.63
N ASP A 175 -23.74 13.61 -6.07
CA ASP A 175 -24.14 15.01 -5.97
C ASP A 175 -25.42 15.27 -6.82
N ALA A 176 -25.61 14.54 -7.93
CA ALA A 176 -26.84 14.60 -8.72
C ALA A 176 -28.08 14.12 -7.93
N LEU A 177 -27.93 13.03 -7.16
CA LEU A 177 -29.02 12.52 -6.32
C LEU A 177 -29.42 13.54 -5.25
N ILE A 178 -28.42 14.13 -4.57
CA ILE A 178 -28.63 15.15 -3.55
C ILE A 178 -29.30 16.41 -4.18
N ALA A 179 -28.80 16.86 -5.33
CA ALA A 179 -29.29 18.01 -6.04
C ALA A 179 -30.78 17.83 -6.47
N ILE A 180 -31.10 16.66 -7.05
CA ILE A 180 -32.47 16.34 -7.47
C ILE A 180 -33.42 16.29 -6.26
N GLY A 181 -33.03 15.56 -5.19
CA GLY A 181 -33.86 15.44 -4.00
C GLY A 181 -34.12 16.78 -3.32
N SER A 182 -33.07 17.59 -3.11
CA SER A 182 -33.21 18.93 -2.51
C SER A 182 -33.94 19.91 -3.41
N ALA A 183 -33.65 19.95 -4.73
CA ALA A 183 -34.31 20.84 -5.68
C ALA A 183 -35.79 20.51 -5.84
N ALA A 184 -36.17 19.22 -5.85
CA ALA A 184 -37.55 18.78 -5.91
C ALA A 184 -38.34 19.23 -4.66
N SER A 185 -37.74 19.07 -3.46
CA SER A 185 -38.31 19.53 -2.19
C SER A 185 -38.50 21.07 -2.16
N ILE A 186 -37.51 21.83 -2.60
CA ILE A 186 -37.55 23.30 -2.68
C ILE A 186 -38.61 23.73 -3.72
N GLY A 187 -38.56 23.15 -4.92
CA GLY A 187 -39.49 23.50 -6.01
C GLY A 187 -40.95 23.24 -5.64
N TRP A 188 -41.21 22.10 -4.99
CA TRP A 188 -42.57 21.79 -4.53
C TRP A 188 -43.03 22.73 -3.40
N SER A 189 -42.13 23.08 -2.46
CA SER A 189 -42.45 24.05 -1.42
C SER A 189 -42.76 25.45 -1.97
N ILE A 190 -42.08 25.87 -3.04
CA ILE A 190 -42.42 27.13 -3.73
C ILE A 190 -43.82 27.06 -4.30
N VAL A 191 -44.23 25.95 -4.93
CA VAL A 191 -45.62 25.74 -5.37
C VAL A 191 -46.59 25.79 -4.18
N GLY A 192 -46.20 25.20 -3.03
CA GLY A 192 -46.95 25.28 -1.77
C GLY A 192 -47.15 26.71 -1.29
N ILE A 193 -46.12 27.55 -1.34
CA ILE A 193 -46.23 28.99 -0.97
C ILE A 193 -47.25 29.72 -1.85
N TYR A 194 -47.24 29.47 -3.16
CA TYR A 194 -48.26 30.05 -4.04
C TYR A 194 -49.67 29.56 -3.72
N ARG A 195 -49.85 28.29 -3.36
CA ARG A 195 -51.12 27.71 -2.93
C ARG A 195 -51.61 28.30 -1.61
N ILE A 196 -50.71 28.49 -0.63
CA ILE A 196 -51.00 29.18 0.64
C ILE A 196 -51.48 30.62 0.36
N ALA A 197 -50.77 31.36 -0.51
CA ALA A 197 -51.15 32.70 -0.89
C ALA A 197 -52.55 32.76 -1.55
N ALA A 198 -52.86 31.81 -2.43
CA ALA A 198 -54.18 31.72 -3.07
C ALA A 198 -55.30 31.42 -2.05
N ALA A 199 -55.07 30.49 -1.10
CA ALA A 199 -56.03 30.17 -0.04
C ALA A 199 -56.29 31.37 0.90
N LEU A 200 -55.25 32.10 1.29
CA LEU A 200 -55.36 33.32 2.11
C LEU A 200 -56.14 34.43 1.37
N THR A 201 -55.90 34.58 0.05
CA THR A 201 -56.66 35.55 -0.80
C THR A 201 -58.14 35.19 -0.90
N ALA A 202 -58.46 33.89 -0.86
CA ALA A 202 -59.83 33.40 -0.79
C ALA A 202 -60.44 33.50 0.62
N SER A 203 -59.76 34.12 1.57
CA SER A 203 -60.19 34.27 2.97
C SER A 203 -60.43 32.93 3.71
N ASP A 204 -59.68 31.91 3.36
CA ASP A 204 -59.69 30.58 4.04
C ASP A 204 -58.35 30.27 4.71
N PRO A 205 -58.16 30.77 5.96
CA PRO A 205 -56.92 30.51 6.70
C PRO A 205 -56.74 29.02 7.08
N HIS A 206 -57.83 28.29 7.23
CA HIS A 206 -57.75 26.87 7.56
C HIS A 206 -57.25 26.06 6.37
N ALA A 207 -57.77 26.31 5.15
CA ALA A 207 -57.22 25.68 3.95
C ALA A 207 -55.76 26.09 3.69
N ALA A 208 -55.39 27.34 3.94
CA ALA A 208 -54.00 27.80 3.85
C ALA A 208 -53.10 27.05 4.81
N HIS A 209 -53.51 26.84 6.04
CA HIS A 209 -52.76 26.08 7.06
C HIS A 209 -52.58 24.61 6.64
N MET A 210 -53.65 23.95 6.18
CA MET A 210 -53.59 22.56 5.69
C MET A 210 -52.64 22.43 4.49
N VAL A 211 -52.70 23.36 3.54
CA VAL A 211 -51.78 23.40 2.39
C VAL A 211 -50.31 23.58 2.88
N GLY A 212 -50.08 24.41 3.89
CA GLY A 212 -48.78 24.60 4.46
C GLY A 212 -48.22 23.31 5.12
N MET A 213 -49.04 22.65 5.88
CA MET A 213 -48.67 21.37 6.52
C MET A 213 -48.32 20.26 5.52
N ASP A 214 -49.02 20.22 4.37
CA ASP A 214 -48.87 19.15 3.40
C ASP A 214 -47.82 19.44 2.31
N ASN A 215 -47.49 20.72 2.04
CA ASN A 215 -46.69 21.08 0.84
C ASN A 215 -45.36 21.77 1.16
N LEU A 216 -45.03 22.05 2.43
CA LEU A 216 -43.76 22.64 2.79
C LEU A 216 -42.75 21.50 3.15
N TYR A 217 -41.66 21.45 2.42
CA TYR A 217 -40.53 20.47 2.59
C TYR A 217 -39.20 21.21 2.67
N LEU A 218 -39.21 22.50 3.08
CA LEU A 218 -37.99 23.32 3.15
C LEU A 218 -37.05 22.82 4.23
N GLU A 219 -37.59 22.39 5.38
CA GLU A 219 -36.85 21.76 6.46
C GLU A 219 -36.23 20.41 6.03
N SER A 220 -36.93 19.64 5.20
CA SER A 220 -36.41 18.39 4.63
C SER A 220 -35.24 18.64 3.70
N ALA A 221 -35.35 19.65 2.79
CA ALA A 221 -34.24 20.04 1.92
C ALA A 221 -33.03 20.51 2.72
N GLY A 222 -33.22 21.36 3.74
CA GLY A 222 -32.18 21.82 4.63
C GLY A 222 -31.52 20.69 5.42
N THR A 223 -32.33 19.75 5.92
CA THR A 223 -31.84 18.55 6.65
C THR A 223 -31.04 17.63 5.77
N ILE A 224 -31.47 17.37 4.53
CA ILE A 224 -30.71 16.55 3.56
C ILE A 224 -29.33 17.18 3.33
N LEU A 225 -29.26 18.48 2.99
CA LEU A 225 -28.00 19.17 2.72
C LEU A 225 -27.08 19.19 3.94
N ALA A 226 -27.60 19.46 5.12
CA ALA A 226 -26.81 19.51 6.35
C ALA A 226 -26.29 18.11 6.75
N LEU A 227 -27.14 17.07 6.76
CA LEU A 227 -26.73 15.71 7.13
C LEU A 227 -25.73 15.13 6.13
N VAL A 228 -25.90 15.37 4.84
CA VAL A 228 -24.90 14.98 3.82
C VAL A 228 -23.57 15.68 4.09
N THR A 229 -23.60 16.98 4.42
CA THR A 229 -22.37 17.73 4.76
C THR A 229 -21.72 17.22 6.03
N VAL A 230 -22.50 16.81 7.06
CA VAL A 230 -21.97 16.08 8.25
C VAL A 230 -21.26 14.83 7.82
N GLY A 231 -21.91 13.99 7.01
CA GLY A 231 -21.32 12.74 6.51
C GLY A 231 -20.00 12.98 5.76
N LYS A 232 -19.98 13.89 4.80
CA LYS A 232 -18.77 14.25 4.03
C LYS A 232 -17.66 14.88 4.90
N TYR A 233 -18.01 15.69 5.88
CA TYR A 233 -17.03 16.24 6.83
C TYR A 233 -16.40 15.13 7.68
N MET A 234 -17.21 14.24 8.26
CA MET A 234 -16.69 13.12 9.05
C MET A 234 -15.83 12.17 8.22
N GLU A 235 -16.23 11.91 7.00
CA GLU A 235 -15.48 11.16 5.99
C GLU A 235 -14.12 11.79 5.72
N THR A 236 -14.07 13.08 5.33
CA THR A 236 -12.82 13.78 4.99
C THR A 236 -11.90 13.89 6.20
N ARG A 237 -12.45 14.17 7.38
CA ARG A 237 -11.68 14.18 8.63
C ARG A 237 -11.11 12.80 9.01
N SER A 238 -11.84 11.73 8.73
CA SER A 238 -11.37 10.38 9.00
C SER A 238 -10.27 9.98 8.01
N LYS A 239 -10.41 10.36 6.74
CA LYS A 239 -9.37 10.17 5.71
C LYS A 239 -8.08 10.89 6.08
N SER A 240 -8.14 12.15 6.53
CA SER A 240 -6.94 12.89 6.95
C SER A 240 -6.22 12.20 8.11
N LYS A 241 -6.94 11.62 9.06
CA LYS A 241 -6.34 10.83 10.14
C LYS A 241 -5.76 9.49 9.69
N THR A 242 -6.21 8.95 8.57
CA THR A 242 -5.77 7.64 8.07
C THR A 242 -4.35 7.70 7.48
N GLY A 243 -3.92 8.84 6.91
CA GLY A 243 -2.57 9.07 6.39
C GLY A 243 -1.46 9.15 7.44
N GLY A 244 -1.77 9.12 8.75
CA GLY A 244 -0.81 9.33 9.82
C GLY A 244 0.34 8.30 9.93
N ALA A 245 0.31 7.17 9.19
CA ALA A 245 1.44 6.26 9.12
C ALA A 245 2.57 6.85 8.25
N ILE A 246 2.21 7.44 7.11
CA ILE A 246 3.16 8.12 6.23
C ILE A 246 3.73 9.36 6.93
N GLU A 247 2.88 10.14 7.62
CA GLU A 247 3.33 11.28 8.41
C GLU A 247 4.34 10.89 9.49
N ARG A 248 4.10 9.79 10.20
CA ARG A 248 5.08 9.29 11.18
C ARG A 248 6.42 8.92 10.55
N LEU A 249 6.45 8.38 9.33
CA LEU A 249 7.69 8.13 8.60
C LEU A 249 8.39 9.45 8.20
N ILE A 250 7.63 10.44 7.75
CA ILE A 250 8.15 11.78 7.40
C ILE A 250 8.72 12.49 8.66
N ASP A 251 8.03 12.38 9.80
CA ASP A 251 8.44 13.00 11.06
C ASP A 251 9.69 12.36 11.70
N LEU A 252 10.13 11.19 11.22
CA LEU A 252 11.39 10.56 11.67
C LEU A 252 12.62 11.33 11.20
N ALA A 253 12.55 12.00 10.04
CA ALA A 253 13.67 12.77 9.54
C ALA A 253 13.86 14.07 10.34
N PRO A 254 15.09 14.42 10.77
CA PRO A 254 15.34 15.67 11.44
C PRO A 254 15.20 16.83 10.46
N LYS A 255 14.69 17.97 10.95
CA LYS A 255 14.48 19.17 10.13
C LYS A 255 15.76 19.98 9.93
N THR A 256 16.77 19.78 10.78
CA THR A 256 18.03 20.50 10.76
C THR A 256 19.21 19.55 10.87
N ALA A 257 20.35 19.95 10.36
CA ALA A 257 21.61 19.22 10.40
C ALA A 257 22.78 20.13 10.72
N THR A 258 23.85 19.57 11.28
CA THR A 258 25.11 20.32 11.51
C THR A 258 26.10 19.95 10.42
N VAL A 259 26.35 20.86 9.48
CA VAL A 259 27.36 20.74 8.42
C VAL A 259 28.70 21.26 8.94
N VAL A 260 29.77 20.52 8.63
CA VAL A 260 31.16 20.89 8.96
C VAL A 260 31.82 21.39 7.68
N GLY A 261 32.23 22.67 7.68
CA GLY A 261 32.98 23.29 6.58
C GLY A 261 34.42 22.74 6.48
N GLU A 262 35.09 23.04 5.36
CA GLU A 262 36.53 22.68 5.17
C GLU A 262 37.44 23.35 6.19
N ASP A 263 36.99 24.47 6.76
CA ASP A 263 37.66 25.23 7.84
C ASP A 263 37.37 24.66 9.24
N GLY A 264 36.60 23.57 9.36
CA GLY A 264 36.16 22.98 10.61
C GLY A 264 35.02 23.74 11.30
N MET A 265 34.48 24.82 10.70
CA MET A 265 33.34 25.52 11.26
C MET A 265 32.06 24.72 11.15
N GLN A 266 31.31 24.66 12.25
CA GLN A 266 30.03 23.95 12.34
C GLN A 266 28.88 24.94 12.09
N THR A 267 28.06 24.67 11.08
CA THR A 267 26.92 25.49 10.72
C THR A 267 25.66 24.64 10.73
N THR A 268 24.60 25.12 11.40
CA THR A 268 23.29 24.44 11.38
C THR A 268 22.52 24.89 10.15
N VAL A 269 22.10 23.96 9.31
CA VAL A 269 21.32 24.17 8.09
C VAL A 269 20.02 23.38 8.14
N ASN A 270 19.04 23.72 7.29
CA ASN A 270 17.91 22.81 7.09
C ASN A 270 18.38 21.53 6.42
N ALA A 271 17.80 20.39 6.82
CA ALA A 271 18.15 19.10 6.22
C ALA A 271 17.90 19.06 4.69
N ASP A 272 16.91 19.82 4.22
CA ASP A 272 16.60 19.96 2.79
C ASP A 272 17.65 20.71 1.99
N ASP A 273 18.50 21.53 2.65
CA ASP A 273 19.53 22.35 2.02
C ASP A 273 20.90 21.64 1.92
N ILE A 274 20.98 20.42 2.45
CA ILE A 274 22.21 19.60 2.40
C ILE A 274 22.51 19.21 0.95
N GLN A 275 23.79 19.36 0.56
CA GLN A 275 24.27 18.99 -0.78
C GLN A 275 25.11 17.71 -0.73
N LEU A 276 25.13 17.00 -1.86
CA LEU A 276 25.98 15.82 -2.03
C LEU A 276 27.44 16.15 -1.74
N GLY A 277 28.10 15.27 -0.99
CA GLY A 277 29.51 15.38 -0.64
C GLY A 277 29.81 16.23 0.60
N GLN A 278 28.83 16.96 1.16
CA GLN A 278 29.02 17.69 2.41
C GLN A 278 29.28 16.76 3.59
N THR A 279 30.12 17.24 4.52
CA THR A 279 30.44 16.54 5.77
C THR A 279 29.48 16.97 6.87
N ILE A 280 28.84 16.03 7.51
CA ILE A 280 27.81 16.24 8.53
C ILE A 280 28.26 15.61 9.84
N LEU A 281 28.10 16.35 10.94
CA LEU A 281 28.36 15.88 12.30
C LEU A 281 27.06 15.42 12.95
N VAL A 282 27.08 14.23 13.55
CA VAL A 282 25.94 13.69 14.32
C VAL A 282 26.39 13.35 15.73
N ARG A 283 25.70 13.95 16.70
CA ARG A 283 25.99 13.76 18.14
C ARG A 283 25.09 12.66 18.73
N PRO A 284 25.44 12.12 19.90
CA PRO A 284 24.57 11.17 20.60
C PRO A 284 23.14 11.73 20.80
N GLY A 285 22.15 10.92 20.48
CA GLY A 285 20.72 11.28 20.55
C GLY A 285 20.17 12.00 19.32
N GLU A 286 21.00 12.44 18.38
CA GLU A 286 20.56 13.07 17.14
C GLU A 286 20.15 12.04 16.09
N ALA A 287 19.10 12.36 15.31
CA ALA A 287 18.74 11.59 14.13
C ALA A 287 19.62 11.99 12.93
N ILE A 288 19.94 11.02 12.08
CA ILE A 288 20.75 11.22 10.87
C ILE A 288 19.90 11.88 9.80
N PRO A 289 20.32 13.01 9.22
CA PRO A 289 19.46 13.79 8.32
C PRO A 289 19.37 13.25 6.89
N VAL A 290 20.45 12.67 6.37
CA VAL A 290 20.56 12.16 4.99
C VAL A 290 21.42 10.90 4.96
N ASP A 291 21.39 10.16 3.86
CA ASP A 291 22.23 8.94 3.72
C ASP A 291 23.68 9.30 3.45
N GLY A 292 24.62 8.51 3.98
CA GLY A 292 26.02 8.78 3.79
C GLY A 292 26.95 7.65 4.22
N VAL A 293 28.27 7.97 4.20
CA VAL A 293 29.36 7.06 4.60
C VAL A 293 30.16 7.71 5.70
N VAL A 294 30.41 6.98 6.79
CA VAL A 294 31.17 7.45 7.96
C VAL A 294 32.61 7.79 7.56
N LEU A 295 33.06 8.99 7.89
CA LEU A 295 34.42 9.47 7.64
C LEU A 295 35.31 9.33 8.87
N GLU A 296 34.79 9.74 10.04
CA GLU A 296 35.54 9.76 11.29
C GLU A 296 34.63 9.40 12.46
N GLY A 297 35.20 8.75 13.47
CA GLY A 297 34.46 8.34 14.66
C GLY A 297 33.85 6.94 14.54
N SER A 298 33.12 6.55 15.57
CA SER A 298 32.34 5.30 15.61
C SER A 298 31.19 5.46 16.59
N SER A 299 30.06 4.81 16.31
CA SER A 299 28.91 4.82 17.20
C SER A 299 28.01 3.61 16.98
N ALA A 300 27.16 3.33 17.98
CA ALA A 300 26.01 2.44 17.83
C ALA A 300 24.81 3.27 17.33
N VAL A 301 24.27 2.91 16.16
CA VAL A 301 23.14 3.58 15.50
C VAL A 301 21.91 2.68 15.60
N ASP A 302 20.83 3.24 16.08
CA ASP A 302 19.53 2.59 16.14
C ASP A 302 18.82 2.74 14.79
N GLU A 303 18.72 1.67 14.06
CA GLU A 303 18.08 1.60 12.75
C GLU A 303 16.62 1.06 12.83
N SER A 304 16.09 0.87 14.06
CA SER A 304 14.78 0.25 14.28
C SER A 304 13.63 0.94 13.56
N ALA A 305 13.72 2.23 13.33
CA ALA A 305 12.72 3.01 12.63
C ALA A 305 12.57 2.60 11.14
N LEU A 306 13.65 2.13 10.51
CA LEU A 306 13.67 1.68 9.11
C LEU A 306 13.63 0.17 9.00
N THR A 307 14.52 -0.51 9.74
CA THR A 307 14.67 -1.96 9.66
C THR A 307 13.74 -2.72 10.62
N GLY A 308 13.25 -2.06 11.68
CA GLY A 308 12.48 -2.67 12.75
C GLY A 308 13.30 -3.59 13.67
N GLU A 309 14.62 -3.60 13.53
CA GLU A 309 15.53 -4.35 14.43
C GLU A 309 15.85 -3.51 15.67
N SER A 310 15.60 -4.06 16.86
CA SER A 310 15.74 -3.32 18.12
C SER A 310 17.17 -3.17 18.62
N MET A 311 18.13 -3.96 18.08
CA MET A 311 19.53 -3.89 18.48
C MET A 311 20.25 -2.81 17.68
N PRO A 312 20.89 -1.82 18.33
CA PRO A 312 21.70 -0.84 17.63
C PRO A 312 22.90 -1.50 16.90
N VAL A 313 23.16 -1.01 15.70
CA VAL A 313 24.23 -1.49 14.83
C VAL A 313 25.47 -0.62 15.04
N GLU A 314 26.62 -1.25 15.29
CA GLU A 314 27.90 -0.54 15.39
C GLU A 314 28.33 -0.04 13.99
N LYS A 315 28.57 1.27 13.86
CA LYS A 315 29.06 1.91 12.63
C LYS A 315 30.47 2.40 12.83
N ARG A 316 31.33 2.08 11.89
CA ARG A 316 32.76 2.45 11.84
C ARG A 316 33.07 3.21 10.57
N ILE A 317 34.28 3.73 10.46
CA ILE A 317 34.77 4.40 9.26
C ILE A 317 34.57 3.52 8.03
N GLY A 318 33.91 4.07 7.01
CA GLY A 318 33.58 3.37 5.76
C GLY A 318 32.21 2.71 5.74
N ASP A 319 31.51 2.59 6.89
CA ASP A 319 30.17 2.03 6.95
C ASP A 319 29.11 3.05 6.46
N THR A 320 28.04 2.53 5.88
CA THR A 320 26.90 3.35 5.45
C THR A 320 25.96 3.67 6.62
N VAL A 321 25.40 4.88 6.60
CA VAL A 321 24.36 5.35 7.52
C VAL A 321 23.17 5.86 6.73
N SER A 322 21.97 5.62 7.24
CA SER A 322 20.70 6.00 6.57
C SER A 322 19.96 7.09 7.32
N ALA A 323 19.27 7.95 6.57
CA ALA A 323 18.41 9.00 7.11
C ALA A 323 17.37 8.45 8.08
N ALA A 324 16.97 9.26 9.08
CA ALA A 324 16.00 8.93 10.12
C ALA A 324 16.41 7.86 11.14
N THR A 325 17.62 7.28 11.03
CA THR A 325 18.18 6.43 12.09
C THR A 325 18.78 7.30 13.21
N VAL A 326 18.88 6.78 14.44
CA VAL A 326 19.23 7.59 15.61
C VAL A 326 20.60 7.16 16.15
N ASN A 327 21.51 8.12 16.25
CA ASN A 327 22.80 7.92 16.88
C ASN A 327 22.64 7.75 18.40
N ARG A 328 23.18 6.66 19.00
CA ARG A 328 22.97 6.35 20.42
C ARG A 328 24.13 6.71 21.33
N THR A 329 25.36 6.48 20.93
CA THR A 329 26.51 6.51 21.85
C THR A 329 27.58 7.54 21.51
N GLY A 330 28.39 7.30 20.49
CA GLY A 330 29.50 8.17 20.09
C GLY A 330 29.07 9.34 19.21
N SER A 331 29.98 10.26 18.88
CA SER A 331 29.81 11.21 17.80
C SER A 331 30.64 10.79 16.60
N PHE A 332 30.12 11.00 15.41
CA PHE A 332 30.84 10.72 14.17
C PHE A 332 30.51 11.77 13.10
N THR A 333 31.41 11.89 12.14
CA THR A 333 31.17 12.66 10.92
C THR A 333 30.97 11.71 9.76
N PHE A 334 30.08 12.08 8.83
CA PHE A 334 29.84 11.30 7.63
C PHE A 334 29.71 12.21 6.41
N ARG A 335 29.99 11.65 5.23
CA ARG A 335 29.79 12.36 3.95
C ARG A 335 28.45 11.99 3.36
N ALA A 336 27.66 13.00 2.99
CA ALA A 336 26.40 12.83 2.31
C ALA A 336 26.57 12.16 0.94
N THR A 337 25.95 11.01 0.72
CA THR A 337 25.97 10.27 -0.54
C THR A 337 24.65 10.31 -1.28
N ARG A 338 23.55 10.53 -0.55
CA ARG A 338 22.20 10.77 -1.10
C ARG A 338 21.51 11.83 -0.26
N VAL A 339 20.76 12.71 -0.90
CA VAL A 339 20.11 13.88 -0.24
C VAL A 339 18.65 14.00 -0.66
N SER A 340 17.87 14.69 0.15
CA SER A 340 16.46 15.06 -0.12
C SER A 340 15.63 13.86 -0.63
N ALA A 341 15.19 13.91 -1.89
CA ALA A 341 14.32 12.92 -2.50
C ALA A 341 14.98 11.55 -2.78
N ASP A 342 16.32 11.45 -2.74
CA ASP A 342 17.05 10.24 -3.09
C ASP A 342 17.44 9.39 -1.88
N THR A 343 17.13 9.84 -0.66
CA THR A 343 17.37 9.07 0.57
C THR A 343 16.54 7.81 0.64
N ASP A 344 17.04 6.78 1.34
CA ASP A 344 16.31 5.52 1.53
C ASP A 344 14.94 5.76 2.18
N LEU A 345 14.84 6.67 3.16
CA LEU A 345 13.56 7.07 3.74
C LEU A 345 12.61 7.68 2.70
N ALA A 346 13.08 8.59 1.84
CA ALA A 346 12.25 9.22 0.82
C ALA A 346 11.77 8.17 -0.22
N ARG A 347 12.59 7.16 -0.52
CA ARG A 347 12.21 6.02 -1.38
C ARG A 347 11.13 5.16 -0.72
N ILE A 348 11.24 4.87 0.58
CA ILE A 348 10.20 4.15 1.34
C ILE A 348 8.88 4.93 1.31
N ILE A 349 8.91 6.23 1.57
CA ILE A 349 7.71 7.07 1.52
C ILE A 349 7.06 7.03 0.14
N ARG A 350 7.85 7.19 -0.95
CA ARG A 350 7.34 7.08 -2.33
C ARG A 350 6.72 5.71 -2.61
N LEU A 351 7.34 4.61 -2.20
CA LEU A 351 6.77 3.27 -2.40
C LEU A 351 5.39 3.12 -1.72
N VAL A 352 5.22 3.69 -0.53
CA VAL A 352 3.92 3.67 0.17
C VAL A 352 2.91 4.59 -0.53
N GLU A 353 3.34 5.74 -1.06
CA GLU A 353 2.49 6.65 -1.85
C GLU A 353 2.06 6.00 -3.17
N ASP A 354 2.98 5.37 -3.90
CA ASP A 354 2.70 4.66 -5.15
C ASP A 354 1.75 3.49 -4.92
N ALA A 355 1.94 2.72 -3.85
CA ALA A 355 1.00 1.67 -3.47
C ALA A 355 -0.42 2.21 -3.25
N ASN A 356 -0.54 3.39 -2.63
CA ASN A 356 -1.83 4.04 -2.44
C ASN A 356 -2.40 4.69 -3.71
N ALA A 357 -1.55 4.98 -4.70
CA ALA A 357 -1.98 5.53 -5.99
C ALA A 357 -2.55 4.47 -6.94
N THR A 358 -2.11 3.22 -6.81
CA THR A 358 -2.57 2.12 -7.65
C THR A 358 -3.95 1.60 -7.25
N LYS A 359 -4.68 1.00 -8.20
CA LYS A 359 -6.00 0.41 -7.95
C LYS A 359 -5.94 -1.10 -7.87
N ALA A 360 -6.39 -1.65 -6.76
CA ALA A 360 -6.62 -3.08 -6.60
C ALA A 360 -7.78 -3.56 -7.52
N PRO A 361 -7.76 -4.81 -8.02
CA PRO A 361 -8.85 -5.39 -8.82
C PRO A 361 -10.23 -5.28 -8.17
N ILE A 362 -10.33 -5.50 -6.86
CA ILE A 362 -11.58 -5.35 -6.10
C ILE A 362 -12.11 -3.90 -6.11
N ALA A 363 -11.22 -2.90 -6.16
CA ALA A 363 -11.62 -1.50 -6.29
C ALA A 363 -12.21 -1.20 -7.66
N ARG A 364 -11.62 -1.76 -8.74
CA ARG A 364 -12.15 -1.64 -10.10
C ARG A 364 -13.56 -2.23 -10.21
N LEU A 365 -13.82 -3.35 -9.54
CA LEU A 365 -15.16 -3.95 -9.49
C LEU A 365 -16.16 -3.05 -8.74
N ALA A 366 -15.77 -2.50 -7.59
CA ALA A 366 -16.59 -1.57 -6.83
C ALA A 366 -16.93 -0.29 -7.62
N ASP A 367 -15.96 0.27 -8.34
CA ASP A 367 -16.17 1.44 -9.22
C ASP A 367 -17.15 1.14 -10.36
N LYS A 368 -17.06 -0.05 -10.97
CA LYS A 368 -17.99 -0.48 -12.02
C LYS A 368 -19.42 -0.60 -11.48
N VAL A 369 -19.60 -1.16 -10.29
CA VAL A 369 -20.90 -1.23 -9.62
C VAL A 369 -21.43 0.18 -9.32
N ALA A 370 -20.60 1.08 -8.77
CA ALA A 370 -20.99 2.46 -8.45
C ALA A 370 -21.41 3.25 -9.68
N GLY A 371 -20.77 3.03 -10.83
CA GLY A 371 -21.08 3.71 -12.09
C GLY A 371 -22.47 3.36 -12.67
N VAL A 372 -22.98 2.14 -12.39
CA VAL A 372 -24.33 1.70 -12.82
C VAL A 372 -25.39 2.06 -11.77
N PHE A 373 -24.99 2.21 -10.53
CA PHE A 373 -25.91 2.35 -9.40
C PHE A 373 -26.77 3.62 -9.46
N ALA A 374 -26.18 4.79 -9.73
CA ALA A 374 -26.89 6.06 -9.74
C ALA A 374 -27.98 6.13 -10.84
N PRO A 375 -27.75 5.73 -12.10
CA PRO A 375 -28.82 5.62 -13.11
C PRO A 375 -29.95 4.70 -12.71
N VAL A 376 -29.64 3.53 -12.12
CA VAL A 376 -30.64 2.55 -11.67
C VAL A 376 -31.51 3.14 -10.55
N VAL A 377 -30.91 3.81 -9.59
CA VAL A 377 -31.64 4.49 -8.50
C VAL A 377 -32.57 5.55 -9.02
N LEU A 378 -32.12 6.38 -9.97
CA LEU A 378 -33.01 7.41 -10.59
C LEU A 378 -34.21 6.78 -11.30
N ALA A 379 -34.02 5.65 -12.00
CA ALA A 379 -35.11 4.91 -12.63
C ALA A 379 -36.06 4.35 -11.56
N ILE A 380 -35.56 3.76 -10.46
CA ILE A 380 -36.39 3.28 -9.35
C ILE A 380 -37.18 4.44 -8.73
N ALA A 381 -36.54 5.59 -8.49
CA ALA A 381 -37.24 6.77 -7.93
C ALA A 381 -38.36 7.28 -8.86
N ALA A 382 -38.10 7.33 -10.17
CA ALA A 382 -39.11 7.72 -11.15
C ALA A 382 -40.27 6.73 -11.16
N VAL A 383 -39.99 5.42 -11.14
CA VAL A 383 -41.06 4.39 -11.05
C VAL A 383 -41.83 4.52 -9.73
N THR A 384 -41.11 4.71 -8.61
CA THR A 384 -41.75 4.93 -7.29
C THR A 384 -42.70 6.13 -7.33
N PHE A 385 -42.26 7.26 -7.89
CA PHE A 385 -43.09 8.44 -8.04
C PHE A 385 -44.37 8.14 -8.79
N VAL A 386 -44.29 7.50 -9.95
CA VAL A 386 -45.43 7.16 -10.79
C VAL A 386 -46.38 6.17 -10.09
N VAL A 387 -45.85 5.13 -9.46
CA VAL A 387 -46.65 4.13 -8.73
C VAL A 387 -47.43 4.78 -7.59
N TRP A 388 -46.79 5.62 -6.78
CA TRP A 388 -47.44 6.34 -5.70
C TRP A 388 -48.48 7.34 -6.20
N LEU A 389 -48.18 8.06 -7.29
CA LEU A 389 -49.16 9.00 -7.88
C LEU A 389 -50.43 8.29 -8.32
N ILE A 390 -50.30 7.08 -8.90
CA ILE A 390 -51.48 6.28 -9.31
C ILE A 390 -52.17 5.69 -8.08
N ALA A 391 -51.42 5.10 -7.14
CA ALA A 391 -52.00 4.42 -5.98
C ALA A 391 -52.76 5.38 -5.03
N THR A 392 -52.32 6.63 -4.93
CA THR A 392 -52.94 7.68 -4.07
C THR A 392 -53.94 8.55 -4.79
N GLY A 393 -54.33 8.22 -6.05
CA GLY A 393 -55.31 8.99 -6.82
C GLY A 393 -54.81 10.38 -7.19
N GLY A 394 -53.50 10.60 -7.35
CA GLY A 394 -52.92 11.88 -7.77
C GLY A 394 -52.27 12.70 -6.62
N ASN A 395 -52.09 12.13 -5.45
CA ASN A 395 -51.42 12.83 -4.35
C ASN A 395 -49.91 12.97 -4.62
N VAL A 396 -49.50 14.14 -5.11
CA VAL A 396 -48.10 14.45 -5.47
C VAL A 396 -47.21 14.49 -4.23
N ASN A 397 -47.70 14.84 -3.05
CA ASN A 397 -46.91 14.93 -1.83
C ASN A 397 -46.36 13.58 -1.41
N GLU A 398 -47.18 12.54 -1.34
CA GLU A 398 -46.77 11.20 -0.97
C GLU A 398 -45.84 10.58 -2.04
N ALA A 399 -46.18 10.82 -3.32
CA ALA A 399 -45.36 10.36 -4.43
C ALA A 399 -43.94 10.99 -4.41
N LEU A 400 -43.87 12.30 -4.16
CA LEU A 400 -42.61 13.04 -4.08
C LEU A 400 -41.77 12.61 -2.86
N THR A 401 -42.41 12.50 -1.70
CA THR A 401 -41.76 12.08 -0.46
C THR A 401 -41.07 10.71 -0.62
N SER A 402 -41.80 9.73 -1.18
CA SER A 402 -41.29 8.39 -1.42
C SER A 402 -40.17 8.39 -2.47
N ALA A 403 -40.33 9.13 -3.57
CA ALA A 403 -39.30 9.22 -4.60
C ALA A 403 -38.00 9.89 -4.08
N VAL A 404 -38.15 11.00 -3.33
CA VAL A 404 -37.01 11.69 -2.71
C VAL A 404 -36.35 10.80 -1.65
N ALA A 405 -37.14 10.07 -0.85
CA ALA A 405 -36.60 9.10 0.13
C ALA A 405 -35.75 8.02 -0.56
N VAL A 406 -36.21 7.47 -1.70
CA VAL A 406 -35.42 6.49 -2.50
C VAL A 406 -34.12 7.12 -2.98
N VAL A 407 -34.17 8.33 -3.54
CA VAL A 407 -32.95 9.01 -4.04
C VAL A 407 -31.96 9.26 -2.92
N VAL A 408 -32.40 9.71 -1.76
CA VAL A 408 -31.53 10.10 -0.65
C VAL A 408 -30.89 8.87 0.03
N ILE A 409 -31.68 7.81 0.34
CA ILE A 409 -31.16 6.63 1.01
C ILE A 409 -30.18 5.84 0.14
N SER A 410 -30.35 5.95 -1.17
CA SER A 410 -29.58 5.15 -2.13
C SER A 410 -28.16 5.64 -2.38
N CYS A 411 -27.68 6.66 -1.66
CA CYS A 411 -26.32 7.14 -1.87
C CYS A 411 -25.29 6.05 -1.49
N PRO A 412 -24.48 5.52 -2.43
CA PRO A 412 -23.45 4.53 -2.13
C PRO A 412 -22.14 5.18 -1.65
N CYS A 413 -22.23 6.18 -0.76
CA CYS A 413 -21.09 6.98 -0.30
C CYS A 413 -19.99 6.10 0.30
N ALA A 414 -20.37 5.08 1.08
CA ALA A 414 -19.47 4.15 1.73
C ALA A 414 -18.74 3.21 0.75
N LEU A 415 -19.38 2.87 -0.39
CA LEU A 415 -18.82 1.95 -1.40
C LEU A 415 -17.50 2.45 -1.98
N GLY A 416 -17.44 3.74 -2.33
CA GLY A 416 -16.24 4.35 -2.89
C GLY A 416 -15.09 4.54 -1.90
N LEU A 417 -15.36 4.37 -0.59
CA LEU A 417 -14.39 4.54 0.48
C LEU A 417 -13.83 3.24 1.03
N ALA A 418 -14.59 2.16 0.93
CA ALA A 418 -14.29 0.86 1.52
C ALA A 418 -12.89 0.37 1.13
N THR A 419 -12.57 0.39 -0.16
CA THR A 419 -11.27 -0.13 -0.66
C THR A 419 -10.10 0.83 -0.41
N PRO A 420 -10.15 2.12 -0.81
CA PRO A 420 -8.99 3.01 -0.67
C PRO A 420 -8.57 3.23 0.79
N VAL A 421 -9.53 3.36 1.71
CA VAL A 421 -9.21 3.59 3.12
C VAL A 421 -8.58 2.34 3.74
N ALA A 422 -9.10 1.15 3.47
CA ALA A 422 -8.54 -0.10 3.98
C ALA A 422 -7.13 -0.37 3.43
N ILE A 423 -6.90 -0.10 2.13
CA ILE A 423 -5.56 -0.22 1.51
C ILE A 423 -4.59 0.76 2.18
N MET A 424 -4.95 2.04 2.30
CA MET A 424 -4.09 3.06 2.92
C MET A 424 -3.72 2.69 4.38
N VAL A 425 -4.69 2.20 5.17
CA VAL A 425 -4.39 1.74 6.55
C VAL A 425 -3.53 0.49 6.52
N GLY A 426 -3.81 -0.45 5.62
CA GLY A 426 -3.09 -1.70 5.48
C GLY A 426 -1.65 -1.53 5.04
N THR A 427 -1.38 -0.73 4.00
CA THR A 427 -0.03 -0.42 3.53
C THR A 427 0.75 0.38 4.57
N GLY A 428 0.11 1.34 5.24
CA GLY A 428 0.70 2.08 6.34
C GLY A 428 1.07 1.17 7.52
N ARG A 429 0.20 0.20 7.87
CA ARG A 429 0.50 -0.80 8.90
C ARG A 429 1.61 -1.75 8.47
N GLY A 430 1.67 -2.12 7.19
CA GLY A 430 2.77 -2.88 6.61
C GLY A 430 4.11 -2.15 6.78
N ALA A 431 4.16 -0.87 6.40
CA ALA A 431 5.34 -0.03 6.54
C ALA A 431 5.84 0.07 7.99
N GLU A 432 4.94 0.22 8.98
CA GLU A 432 5.29 0.18 10.41
C GLU A 432 5.90 -1.17 10.85
N MET A 433 5.57 -2.25 10.13
CA MET A 433 6.12 -3.59 10.37
C MET A 433 7.36 -3.88 9.52
N ALA A 434 7.88 -2.87 8.79
CA ALA A 434 8.97 -3.00 7.83
C ALA A 434 8.63 -3.91 6.61
N ILE A 435 7.34 -3.96 6.22
CA ILE A 435 6.80 -4.66 5.06
C ILE A 435 6.24 -3.62 4.11
N LEU A 436 6.87 -3.42 2.96
CA LEU A 436 6.48 -2.42 1.97
C LEU A 436 5.82 -3.10 0.77
N PHE A 437 4.61 -2.65 0.43
CA PHE A 437 3.89 -3.06 -0.78
C PHE A 437 4.11 -2.01 -1.86
N LYS A 438 4.47 -2.39 -3.08
CA LYS A 438 4.64 -1.46 -4.20
C LYS A 438 3.32 -1.09 -4.88
N SER A 439 2.29 -1.91 -4.72
CA SER A 439 0.98 -1.65 -5.30
C SER A 439 -0.17 -2.22 -4.48
N ALA A 440 -1.36 -1.67 -4.65
CA ALA A 440 -2.58 -2.21 -4.08
C ALA A 440 -2.92 -3.60 -4.68
N GLU A 441 -2.50 -3.84 -5.93
CA GLU A 441 -2.67 -5.13 -6.60
C GLU A 441 -1.81 -6.22 -5.95
N ALA A 442 -0.54 -5.91 -5.62
CA ALA A 442 0.34 -6.82 -4.88
C ALA A 442 -0.25 -7.18 -3.51
N LEU A 443 -0.79 -6.18 -2.79
CA LEU A 443 -1.48 -6.40 -1.52
C LEU A 443 -2.70 -7.31 -1.69
N GLU A 444 -3.50 -7.12 -2.76
CA GLU A 444 -4.67 -7.97 -3.04
C GLU A 444 -4.25 -9.37 -3.45
N THR A 445 -3.29 -9.51 -4.39
CA THR A 445 -2.90 -10.82 -4.92
C THR A 445 -2.29 -11.71 -3.84
N LEU A 446 -1.51 -11.13 -2.91
CA LEU A 446 -0.85 -11.84 -1.83
C LEU A 446 -1.84 -12.59 -0.90
N HIS A 447 -3.10 -12.10 -0.74
CA HIS A 447 -4.10 -12.79 0.10
C HIS A 447 -4.49 -14.16 -0.44
N GLY A 448 -4.42 -14.32 -1.76
CA GLY A 448 -4.82 -15.53 -2.49
C GLY A 448 -3.71 -16.56 -2.68
N VAL A 449 -2.48 -16.27 -2.25
CA VAL A 449 -1.33 -17.16 -2.42
C VAL A 449 -1.57 -18.52 -1.77
N ARG A 450 -1.30 -19.58 -2.56
CA ARG A 450 -1.44 -20.99 -2.17
C ARG A 450 -0.11 -21.73 -2.11
N ALA A 451 0.90 -21.25 -2.86
CA ALA A 451 2.25 -21.80 -2.86
C ALA A 451 3.26 -20.68 -2.70
N VAL A 452 4.25 -20.89 -1.84
CA VAL A 452 5.39 -20.00 -1.64
C VAL A 452 6.65 -20.74 -2.04
N VAL A 453 7.33 -20.22 -3.05
CA VAL A 453 8.64 -20.68 -3.49
C VAL A 453 9.68 -19.86 -2.72
N LEU A 454 10.56 -20.53 -2.02
CA LEU A 454 11.60 -19.94 -1.19
C LEU A 454 12.97 -20.24 -1.83
N ASP A 455 13.72 -19.22 -2.18
CA ASP A 455 15.13 -19.44 -2.47
C ASP A 455 15.86 -19.95 -1.21
N LYS A 456 16.92 -20.70 -1.38
CA LYS A 456 17.71 -21.19 -0.25
C LYS A 456 18.60 -20.08 0.31
N THR A 457 19.51 -19.56 -0.54
CA THR A 457 20.63 -18.72 -0.14
C THR A 457 20.18 -17.29 0.18
N GLY A 458 20.55 -16.75 1.34
CA GLY A 458 20.12 -15.41 1.76
C GLY A 458 18.65 -15.32 2.20
N THR A 459 17.81 -16.30 1.87
CA THR A 459 16.37 -16.36 2.21
C THR A 459 16.11 -17.31 3.37
N ILE A 460 16.28 -18.63 3.17
CA ILE A 460 16.18 -19.63 4.24
C ILE A 460 17.45 -19.62 5.11
N THR A 461 18.61 -19.40 4.47
CA THR A 461 19.91 -19.33 5.10
C THR A 461 20.39 -17.89 5.22
N ALA A 462 21.47 -17.67 5.99
CA ALA A 462 22.02 -16.33 6.25
C ALA A 462 22.65 -15.68 5.00
N GLY A 463 22.99 -16.46 3.97
CA GLY A 463 23.68 -15.99 2.78
C GLY A 463 25.17 -15.69 3.03
N LYS A 464 25.70 -16.17 4.14
CA LYS A 464 27.12 -16.03 4.55
C LYS A 464 27.72 -17.41 4.75
N PRO A 465 28.12 -18.07 3.66
CA PRO A 465 28.76 -19.39 3.78
C PRO A 465 30.03 -19.30 4.61
N THR A 466 30.27 -20.32 5.43
CA THR A 466 31.47 -20.44 6.29
C THR A 466 32.16 -21.77 6.08
N VAL A 467 33.48 -21.82 6.19
CA VAL A 467 34.22 -23.07 6.15
C VAL A 467 34.00 -23.81 7.47
N THR A 468 33.40 -25.01 7.37
CA THR A 468 33.11 -25.85 8.54
C THR A 468 34.17 -26.96 8.77
N ASP A 469 34.72 -27.53 7.69
CA ASP A 469 35.68 -28.62 7.78
C ASP A 469 36.76 -28.44 6.73
N VAL A 470 38.00 -28.77 7.14
CA VAL A 470 39.18 -28.82 6.28
C VAL A 470 39.79 -30.21 6.39
N MET A 471 39.60 -31.03 5.37
CA MET A 471 39.98 -32.45 5.38
C MET A 471 41.03 -32.74 4.33
N PRO A 472 42.32 -32.81 4.68
CA PRO A 472 43.38 -33.26 3.78
C PRO A 472 43.13 -34.72 3.35
N ALA A 473 43.36 -35.02 2.07
CA ALA A 473 43.30 -36.37 1.56
C ALA A 473 44.37 -37.26 2.25
N ARG A 474 44.10 -38.54 2.41
CA ARG A 474 44.98 -39.49 3.04
C ARG A 474 45.62 -40.39 2.01
N ARG A 475 46.90 -40.71 2.19
CA ARG A 475 47.62 -41.73 1.42
C ARG A 475 47.21 -43.16 1.86
N ALA A 476 47.62 -44.14 1.13
CA ALA A 476 47.35 -45.54 1.45
C ALA A 476 47.93 -45.98 2.84
N ASP A 477 48.95 -45.30 3.33
CA ASP A 477 49.54 -45.50 4.65
C ASP A 477 48.82 -44.75 5.79
N GLY A 478 47.69 -44.07 5.46
CA GLY A 478 46.89 -43.27 6.42
C GLY A 478 47.45 -41.90 6.71
N SER A 479 48.63 -41.53 6.19
CA SER A 479 49.22 -40.21 6.38
C SER A 479 48.49 -39.16 5.50
N PRO A 480 48.34 -37.90 5.97
CA PRO A 480 47.72 -36.85 5.16
C PRO A 480 48.64 -36.46 3.98
N VAL A 481 48.07 -36.20 2.80
CA VAL A 481 48.80 -35.74 1.61
C VAL A 481 49.47 -34.38 1.89
N MET A 482 48.78 -33.52 2.63
CA MET A 482 49.29 -32.21 3.11
C MET A 482 48.66 -31.84 4.45
N SER A 483 49.18 -30.81 5.10
CA SER A 483 48.54 -30.27 6.31
C SER A 483 47.31 -29.43 5.99
N GLU A 484 46.39 -29.30 6.94
CA GLU A 484 45.20 -28.41 6.80
C GLU A 484 45.61 -26.99 6.40
N LYS A 485 46.65 -26.43 7.02
CA LYS A 485 47.18 -25.10 6.68
C LYS A 485 47.72 -25.03 5.23
N ALA A 486 48.31 -26.14 4.72
CA ALA A 486 48.75 -26.17 3.33
C ALA A 486 47.61 -26.29 2.34
N LEU A 487 46.54 -27.05 2.69
CA LEU A 487 45.32 -27.14 1.91
C LEU A 487 44.59 -25.77 1.85
N MET A 488 44.48 -25.07 2.98
CA MET A 488 43.92 -23.72 3.02
C MET A 488 44.74 -22.70 2.21
N LYS A 489 46.07 -22.81 2.18
CA LYS A 489 46.93 -21.97 1.32
C LYS A 489 46.67 -22.22 -0.16
N LEU A 490 46.51 -23.47 -0.56
CA LEU A 490 46.17 -23.85 -1.95
C LEU A 490 44.78 -23.33 -2.33
N ALA A 491 43.80 -23.51 -1.45
CA ALA A 491 42.44 -23.04 -1.64
C ALA A 491 42.39 -21.51 -1.78
N ALA A 492 43.03 -20.78 -0.87
CA ALA A 492 43.08 -19.32 -0.93
C ALA A 492 43.78 -18.81 -2.20
N ALA A 493 44.82 -19.53 -2.69
CA ALA A 493 45.49 -19.15 -3.94
C ALA A 493 44.57 -19.30 -5.18
N LEU A 494 43.72 -20.35 -5.23
CA LEU A 494 42.78 -20.60 -6.28
C LEU A 494 41.60 -19.62 -6.25
N GLU A 495 41.04 -19.40 -5.05
CA GLU A 495 39.78 -18.66 -4.88
C GLU A 495 39.96 -17.14 -4.78
N ARG A 496 41.20 -16.65 -4.62
CA ARG A 496 41.49 -15.20 -4.56
C ARG A 496 40.94 -14.37 -5.73
N THR A 497 40.87 -14.96 -6.90
CA THR A 497 40.40 -14.30 -8.12
C THR A 497 38.98 -14.75 -8.53
N SER A 498 38.36 -15.57 -7.71
CA SER A 498 37.02 -16.08 -7.92
C SER A 498 35.99 -15.11 -7.31
N GLU A 499 34.91 -14.80 -8.02
CA GLU A 499 33.78 -13.98 -7.53
C GLU A 499 32.66 -14.84 -6.92
N HIS A 500 32.90 -16.14 -6.73
CA HIS A 500 31.90 -17.04 -6.21
C HIS A 500 31.69 -16.86 -4.71
N PRO A 501 30.49 -16.90 -4.12
CA PRO A 501 30.26 -16.76 -2.67
C PRO A 501 31.02 -17.77 -1.81
N LEU A 502 31.30 -18.97 -2.33
CA LEU A 502 32.12 -19.98 -1.64
C LEU A 502 33.61 -19.58 -1.54
N ALA A 503 34.07 -18.74 -2.48
CA ALA A 503 35.44 -18.20 -2.44
C ALA A 503 35.62 -17.23 -1.27
N GLU A 504 34.59 -16.38 -1.01
CA GLU A 504 34.60 -15.48 0.15
C GLU A 504 34.74 -16.22 1.46
N ALA A 505 34.03 -17.34 1.63
CA ALA A 505 34.17 -18.21 2.83
C ALA A 505 35.58 -18.73 3.01
N ILE A 506 36.22 -19.18 1.92
CA ILE A 506 37.61 -19.68 1.94
C ILE A 506 38.58 -18.55 2.26
N MET A 507 38.39 -17.37 1.66
CA MET A 507 39.25 -16.21 1.91
C MET A 507 39.11 -15.70 3.34
N ALA A 508 37.89 -15.60 3.86
CA ALA A 508 37.64 -15.22 5.26
C ALA A 508 38.35 -16.18 6.23
N ARG A 509 38.27 -17.50 5.98
CA ARG A 509 38.94 -18.50 6.81
C ARG A 509 40.46 -18.42 6.68
N ALA A 510 40.97 -18.11 5.49
CA ALA A 510 42.40 -17.91 5.27
C ALA A 510 42.90 -16.68 6.03
N ASP A 511 42.19 -15.60 6.07
CA ASP A 511 42.53 -14.38 6.80
C ASP A 511 42.53 -14.61 8.31
N GLU A 512 41.55 -15.34 8.87
CA GLU A 512 41.55 -15.77 10.28
C GLU A 512 42.79 -16.56 10.66
N LEU A 513 43.28 -17.39 9.73
CA LEU A 513 44.48 -18.21 9.93
C LEU A 513 45.81 -17.47 9.63
N GLY A 514 45.73 -16.18 9.26
CA GLY A 514 46.87 -15.37 8.87
C GLY A 514 47.59 -15.89 7.61
N ILE A 515 46.81 -16.44 6.66
CA ILE A 515 47.33 -17.00 5.41
C ILE A 515 47.32 -15.94 4.32
N VAL A 516 48.47 -15.58 3.79
CA VAL A 516 48.60 -14.74 2.62
C VAL A 516 48.46 -15.60 1.37
N ALA A 517 47.40 -15.34 0.59
CA ALA A 517 47.12 -16.05 -0.65
C ALA A 517 48.18 -15.73 -1.74
N ARG A 518 48.73 -16.75 -2.38
CA ARG A 518 49.67 -16.62 -3.48
C ARG A 518 48.94 -16.34 -4.79
N THR A 519 49.60 -15.66 -5.72
CA THR A 519 49.06 -15.43 -7.07
C THR A 519 49.23 -16.70 -7.90
N VAL A 520 48.18 -17.08 -8.62
CA VAL A 520 48.16 -18.20 -9.57
C VAL A 520 48.21 -17.68 -11.01
N GLN A 521 48.58 -18.54 -11.95
CA GLN A 521 48.63 -18.24 -13.37
C GLN A 521 47.57 -19.05 -14.13
N ASN A 522 47.15 -18.57 -15.29
CA ASN A 522 46.17 -19.26 -16.16
C ASN A 522 44.89 -19.65 -15.43
N PHE A 523 44.37 -18.75 -14.57
CA PHE A 523 43.07 -18.95 -13.91
C PHE A 523 41.98 -19.08 -14.93
N LYS A 524 41.13 -20.09 -14.80
CA LYS A 524 39.97 -20.32 -15.64
C LYS A 524 38.78 -20.79 -14.77
N ALA A 525 37.72 -20.02 -14.77
CA ALA A 525 36.46 -20.45 -14.19
C ALA A 525 35.70 -21.35 -15.19
N ILE A 526 35.14 -22.45 -14.69
CA ILE A 526 34.30 -23.39 -15.43
C ILE A 526 32.91 -23.31 -14.81
N PRO A 527 31.94 -22.65 -15.50
CA PRO A 527 30.63 -22.41 -14.93
C PRO A 527 29.92 -23.68 -14.45
N GLY A 528 29.42 -23.68 -13.22
CA GLY A 528 28.74 -24.80 -12.57
C GLY A 528 29.65 -25.99 -12.16
N ARG A 529 30.96 -25.92 -12.34
CA ARG A 529 31.86 -27.00 -12.04
C ARG A 529 33.00 -26.63 -11.09
N GLY A 530 33.62 -25.46 -11.28
CA GLY A 530 34.73 -25.02 -10.43
C GLY A 530 35.76 -24.16 -11.15
N VAL A 531 36.99 -24.14 -10.65
CA VAL A 531 38.09 -23.32 -11.16
C VAL A 531 39.36 -24.16 -11.38
N THR A 532 40.14 -23.79 -12.38
CA THR A 532 41.50 -24.39 -12.64
C THR A 532 42.53 -23.29 -12.77
N ALA A 533 43.74 -23.56 -12.34
CA ALA A 533 44.87 -22.62 -12.47
C ALA A 533 46.23 -23.35 -12.45
N ARG A 534 47.33 -22.60 -12.51
CA ARG A 534 48.68 -23.09 -12.33
C ARG A 534 49.40 -22.36 -11.21
N GLU A 535 50.01 -23.12 -10.29
CA GLU A 535 50.93 -22.62 -9.30
C GLU A 535 52.39 -23.06 -9.68
N GLY A 536 53.14 -22.24 -10.40
CA GLY A 536 54.39 -22.60 -11.00
C GLY A 536 54.24 -23.73 -12.03
N ALA A 537 54.93 -24.88 -11.79
CA ALA A 537 54.82 -26.07 -12.66
C ALA A 537 53.57 -26.93 -12.35
N ASN A 538 52.88 -26.71 -11.23
CA ASN A 538 51.78 -27.56 -10.79
C ASN A 538 50.45 -27.09 -11.38
N ALA A 539 49.65 -28.01 -11.95
CA ALA A 539 48.27 -27.80 -12.27
C ALA A 539 47.44 -27.98 -11.00
N ILE A 540 46.57 -27.01 -10.72
CA ILE A 540 45.70 -27.00 -9.52
C ILE A 540 44.26 -26.78 -9.94
N ALA A 541 43.32 -27.41 -9.25
CA ALA A 541 41.89 -27.29 -9.51
C ALA A 541 41.09 -27.29 -8.20
N ALA A 542 39.98 -26.56 -8.19
CA ALA A 542 38.98 -26.61 -7.15
C ALA A 542 37.60 -26.72 -7.77
N GLY A 543 36.72 -27.58 -7.24
CA GLY A 543 35.39 -27.70 -7.77
C GLY A 543 34.60 -28.89 -7.22
N ASN A 544 33.50 -29.21 -7.92
CA ASN A 544 32.63 -30.31 -7.57
C ASN A 544 33.13 -31.68 -8.12
N ALA A 545 32.41 -32.75 -7.80
CA ALA A 545 32.79 -34.11 -8.24
C ALA A 545 32.82 -34.23 -9.78
N ALA A 546 31.96 -33.51 -10.52
CA ALA A 546 31.92 -33.55 -11.98
C ALA A 546 33.19 -32.98 -12.61
N LEU A 547 33.78 -31.92 -12.03
CA LEU A 547 35.08 -31.41 -12.46
C LEU A 547 36.21 -32.40 -12.18
N MET A 548 36.17 -33.07 -11.03
CA MET A 548 37.17 -34.07 -10.66
C MET A 548 37.13 -35.29 -11.57
N ASP A 549 35.92 -35.75 -11.96
CA ASP A 549 35.74 -36.84 -12.92
C ASP A 549 36.32 -36.46 -14.31
N GLU A 550 36.08 -35.23 -14.78
CA GLU A 550 36.61 -34.71 -16.05
C GLU A 550 38.16 -34.66 -16.04
N LEU A 551 38.72 -34.32 -14.88
CA LEU A 551 40.17 -34.28 -14.69
C LEU A 551 40.79 -35.67 -14.37
N GLY A 552 40.01 -36.72 -14.30
CA GLY A 552 40.43 -38.07 -13.97
C GLY A 552 40.88 -38.27 -12.52
N VAL A 553 40.45 -37.40 -11.62
CA VAL A 553 40.78 -37.43 -10.19
C VAL A 553 39.87 -38.38 -9.45
N ALA A 554 40.39 -39.41 -8.80
CA ALA A 554 39.61 -40.35 -8.01
C ALA A 554 39.05 -39.67 -6.72
N VAL A 555 37.76 -39.82 -6.48
CA VAL A 555 37.06 -39.18 -5.35
C VAL A 555 36.32 -40.25 -4.54
N ASP A 556 36.43 -40.20 -3.23
CA ASP A 556 35.58 -40.99 -2.32
C ASP A 556 34.18 -40.36 -2.21
N ARG A 557 33.24 -40.97 -2.95
CA ARG A 557 31.85 -40.50 -2.99
C ARG A 557 31.10 -40.70 -1.67
N ALA A 558 31.49 -41.68 -0.84
CA ALA A 558 30.84 -41.91 0.45
C ALA A 558 31.11 -40.75 1.43
N ALA A 559 32.37 -40.24 1.43
CA ALA A 559 32.74 -39.07 2.23
C ALA A 559 31.99 -37.81 1.77
N LEU A 560 31.78 -37.64 0.45
CA LEU A 560 30.98 -36.52 -0.08
C LEU A 560 29.51 -36.62 0.35
N ASP A 561 28.92 -37.80 0.29
CA ASP A 561 27.54 -38.05 0.68
C ASP A 561 27.30 -37.80 2.17
N GLU A 562 28.30 -38.14 3.02
CA GLU A 562 28.23 -37.86 4.45
C GLU A 562 28.19 -36.34 4.73
N LEU A 563 29.08 -35.57 4.10
CA LEU A 563 29.07 -34.11 4.19
C LEU A 563 27.75 -33.51 3.66
N ALA A 564 27.29 -34.00 2.52
CA ALA A 564 26.03 -33.54 1.92
C ALA A 564 24.82 -33.83 2.81
N ARG A 565 24.74 -35.01 3.46
CA ARG A 565 23.69 -35.35 4.46
C ARG A 565 23.75 -34.46 5.70
N ALA A 566 24.96 -33.93 6.05
CA ALA A 566 25.08 -32.94 7.10
C ALA A 566 24.67 -31.52 6.67
N GLY A 567 24.24 -31.31 5.40
CA GLY A 567 23.84 -30.02 4.86
C GLY A 567 25.06 -29.16 4.43
N LYS A 568 26.22 -29.75 4.24
CA LYS A 568 27.45 -29.06 3.85
C LYS A 568 27.74 -29.25 2.37
N THR A 569 28.30 -28.22 1.73
CA THR A 569 28.75 -28.28 0.33
C THR A 569 30.24 -28.62 0.27
N PRO A 570 30.62 -29.82 -0.19
CA PRO A 570 32.03 -30.19 -0.30
C PRO A 570 32.64 -29.58 -1.56
N LEU A 571 33.76 -28.89 -1.39
CA LEU A 571 34.67 -28.42 -2.43
C LEU A 571 35.89 -29.30 -2.47
N LEU A 572 36.17 -29.89 -3.63
CA LEU A 572 37.30 -30.78 -3.83
C LEU A 572 38.48 -30.00 -4.40
N PHE A 573 39.67 -30.27 -3.87
CA PHE A 573 40.91 -29.66 -4.31
C PHE A 573 41.83 -30.72 -4.88
N ALA A 574 42.33 -30.50 -6.09
CA ALA A 574 43.26 -31.39 -6.77
C ALA A 574 44.57 -30.68 -7.16
N LYS A 575 45.67 -31.42 -7.16
CA LYS A 575 46.96 -30.94 -7.61
C LYS A 575 47.64 -32.04 -8.46
N ASN A 576 47.99 -31.65 -9.70
CA ASN A 576 48.64 -32.56 -10.68
C ASN A 576 47.83 -33.86 -10.94
N GLY A 577 46.51 -33.80 -10.93
CA GLY A 577 45.66 -34.96 -11.17
C GLY A 577 45.40 -35.84 -9.95
N GLU A 578 45.83 -35.46 -8.75
CA GLU A 578 45.54 -36.16 -7.51
C GLU A 578 44.72 -35.31 -6.56
N LEU A 579 43.74 -35.92 -5.86
CA LEU A 579 42.98 -35.28 -4.81
C LEU A 579 43.88 -34.96 -3.63
N VAL A 580 43.94 -33.67 -3.23
CA VAL A 580 44.73 -33.22 -2.09
C VAL A 580 43.94 -32.93 -0.83
N GLY A 581 42.63 -32.74 -1.00
CA GLY A 581 41.71 -32.58 0.14
C GLY A 581 40.34 -32.08 -0.23
N ILE A 582 39.47 -31.99 0.77
CA ILE A 582 38.10 -31.50 0.69
C ILE A 582 37.98 -30.38 1.73
N ILE A 583 37.36 -29.27 1.33
CA ILE A 583 36.94 -28.22 2.24
C ILE A 583 35.39 -28.17 2.17
N ALA A 584 34.75 -28.38 3.32
CA ALA A 584 33.32 -28.28 3.40
C ALA A 584 32.90 -26.87 3.82
N VAL A 585 31.88 -26.33 3.13
CA VAL A 585 31.32 -25.03 3.40
C VAL A 585 29.85 -25.21 3.69
N ALA A 586 29.34 -24.53 4.71
CA ALA A 586 27.90 -24.49 5.02
C ALA A 586 27.40 -23.04 5.13
N ASP A 587 26.18 -22.84 4.74
CA ASP A 587 25.46 -21.60 4.96
C ASP A 587 24.36 -21.84 6.03
N ASP A 588 24.48 -21.16 7.16
CA ASP A 588 23.67 -21.42 8.33
C ASP A 588 22.21 -21.03 8.09
N VAL A 589 21.30 -21.91 8.51
CA VAL A 589 19.86 -21.65 8.48
C VAL A 589 19.53 -20.54 9.47
N LYS A 590 18.78 -19.52 9.03
CA LYS A 590 18.32 -18.44 9.92
C LYS A 590 17.45 -19.01 11.05
N ALA A 591 17.62 -18.51 12.26
CA ALA A 591 16.92 -19.00 13.46
C ALA A 591 15.39 -19.01 13.33
N THR A 592 14.83 -18.12 12.52
CA THR A 592 13.39 -17.95 12.32
C THR A 592 12.84 -18.78 11.15
N SER A 593 13.67 -19.37 10.29
CA SER A 593 13.23 -20.04 9.05
C SER A 593 12.27 -21.21 9.30
N ALA A 594 12.60 -22.09 10.25
CA ALA A 594 11.71 -23.21 10.58
C ALA A 594 10.35 -22.75 11.13
N ALA A 595 10.34 -21.71 11.98
CA ALA A 595 9.12 -21.13 12.52
C ALA A 595 8.27 -20.46 11.42
N ALA A 596 8.90 -19.77 10.47
CA ALA A 596 8.23 -19.13 9.33
C ALA A 596 7.58 -20.16 8.41
N ILE A 597 8.28 -21.24 8.08
CA ILE A 597 7.77 -22.32 7.25
C ILE A 597 6.61 -23.05 7.94
N ALA A 598 6.71 -23.33 9.23
CA ALA A 598 5.60 -23.87 10.02
C ALA A 598 4.40 -22.93 10.05
N ALA A 599 4.62 -21.60 10.12
CA ALA A 599 3.58 -20.60 10.06
C ALA A 599 2.86 -20.60 8.71
N LEU A 600 3.59 -20.67 7.60
CA LEU A 600 3.01 -20.80 6.26
C LEU A 600 2.17 -22.08 6.13
N GLY A 601 2.64 -23.19 6.67
CA GLY A 601 1.87 -24.45 6.74
C GLY A 601 0.55 -24.30 7.52
N LYS A 602 0.57 -23.60 8.68
CA LYS A 602 -0.66 -23.29 9.43
C LYS A 602 -1.63 -22.39 8.68
N LEU A 603 -1.14 -21.56 7.76
CA LEU A 603 -1.97 -20.73 6.87
C LEU A 603 -2.53 -21.51 5.68
N GLY A 604 -2.21 -22.80 5.55
CA GLY A 604 -2.62 -23.67 4.45
C GLY A 604 -1.85 -23.41 3.16
N ILE A 605 -0.61 -22.91 3.26
CA ILE A 605 0.24 -22.56 2.13
C ILE A 605 1.29 -23.64 1.93
N ARG A 606 1.43 -24.13 0.70
CA ARG A 606 2.47 -25.08 0.30
C ARG A 606 3.81 -24.35 0.19
N THR A 607 4.86 -24.89 0.81
CA THR A 607 6.21 -24.31 0.78
C THR A 607 7.13 -25.15 -0.09
N ILE A 608 7.85 -24.52 -1.01
CA ILE A 608 8.73 -25.14 -1.98
C ILE A 608 10.10 -24.47 -1.87
N MET A 609 11.14 -25.24 -1.56
CA MET A 609 12.51 -24.71 -1.57
C MET A 609 13.13 -24.89 -2.96
N LEU A 610 13.66 -23.80 -3.51
CA LEU A 610 14.33 -23.75 -4.80
C LEU A 610 15.81 -23.48 -4.61
N THR A 611 16.68 -24.31 -5.18
CA THR A 611 18.14 -24.16 -4.97
C THR A 611 18.96 -24.74 -6.13
N GLY A 612 20.13 -24.16 -6.35
CA GLY A 612 21.17 -24.71 -7.24
C GLY A 612 21.99 -25.85 -6.63
N ASP A 613 21.85 -26.14 -5.35
CA ASP A 613 22.57 -27.21 -4.67
C ASP A 613 22.19 -28.59 -5.20
N ASN A 614 23.02 -29.57 -4.88
CA ASN A 614 22.68 -30.97 -5.13
C ASN A 614 21.50 -31.43 -4.26
N GLU A 615 20.80 -32.45 -4.74
CA GLU A 615 19.55 -32.95 -4.13
C GLU A 615 19.74 -33.41 -2.67
N THR A 616 20.88 -34.04 -2.35
CA THR A 616 21.17 -34.55 -0.99
C THR A 616 21.32 -33.43 0.03
N THR A 617 22.08 -32.40 -0.30
CA THR A 617 22.26 -31.21 0.56
C THR A 617 20.94 -30.45 0.69
N ALA A 618 20.21 -30.26 -0.41
CA ALA A 618 18.94 -29.57 -0.42
C ALA A 618 17.89 -30.27 0.46
N ARG A 619 17.76 -31.58 0.36
CA ARG A 619 16.85 -32.38 1.20
C ARG A 619 17.23 -32.36 2.68
N ALA A 620 18.53 -32.35 3.00
CA ALA A 620 18.99 -32.24 4.39
C ALA A 620 18.58 -30.90 5.02
N ILE A 621 18.74 -29.79 4.29
CA ILE A 621 18.30 -28.46 4.75
C ILE A 621 16.77 -28.40 4.84
N ALA A 622 16.05 -28.89 3.84
CA ALA A 622 14.59 -28.91 3.84
C ALA A 622 13.99 -29.69 5.02
N ALA A 623 14.58 -30.85 5.35
CA ALA A 623 14.16 -31.63 6.53
C ALA A 623 14.41 -30.85 7.84
N LYS A 624 15.49 -30.07 7.92
CA LYS A 624 15.84 -29.26 9.09
C LYS A 624 14.84 -28.12 9.34
N VAL A 625 14.29 -27.53 8.27
CA VAL A 625 13.37 -26.41 8.34
C VAL A 625 11.89 -26.77 8.14
N GLY A 626 11.60 -28.00 7.70
CA GLY A 626 10.24 -28.50 7.53
C GLY A 626 9.53 -28.06 6.23
N VAL A 627 10.30 -27.78 5.15
CA VAL A 627 9.74 -27.44 3.83
C VAL A 627 9.03 -28.66 3.21
N SER A 628 7.89 -28.42 2.56
CA SER A 628 7.05 -29.49 2.00
C SER A 628 7.68 -30.16 0.78
N GLU A 629 8.38 -29.40 -0.05
CA GLU A 629 8.88 -29.83 -1.35
C GLU A 629 10.22 -29.17 -1.69
N VAL A 630 11.07 -29.87 -2.43
CA VAL A 630 12.39 -29.40 -2.82
C VAL A 630 12.59 -29.56 -4.31
N ILE A 631 13.07 -28.50 -4.96
CA ILE A 631 13.50 -28.50 -6.36
C ILE A 631 14.98 -28.08 -6.36
N ALA A 632 15.85 -29.06 -6.54
CA ALA A 632 17.30 -28.94 -6.46
C ALA A 632 17.96 -28.89 -7.85
N GLY A 633 19.21 -28.43 -7.91
CA GLY A 633 20.01 -28.39 -9.15
C GLY A 633 19.51 -27.40 -10.19
N VAL A 634 18.79 -26.37 -9.78
CA VAL A 634 18.21 -25.36 -10.67
C VAL A 634 19.20 -24.23 -10.91
N MET A 635 19.54 -24.01 -12.18
CA MET A 635 20.39 -22.86 -12.56
C MET A 635 19.61 -21.54 -12.38
N PRO A 636 20.30 -20.42 -12.09
CA PRO A 636 19.62 -19.13 -11.91
C PRO A 636 18.69 -18.76 -13.06
N ALA A 637 19.08 -19.03 -14.30
CA ALA A 637 18.26 -18.74 -15.49
C ALA A 637 16.98 -19.61 -15.59
N ASP A 638 16.94 -20.77 -14.92
CA ASP A 638 15.81 -21.70 -14.96
C ASP A 638 14.79 -21.49 -13.84
N LYS A 639 15.10 -20.66 -12.84
CA LYS A 639 14.20 -20.40 -11.70
C LYS A 639 12.85 -19.83 -12.16
N GLU A 640 12.87 -18.94 -13.17
CA GLU A 640 11.64 -18.38 -13.78
C GLU A 640 10.76 -19.48 -14.38
N ARG A 641 11.36 -20.45 -15.07
CA ARG A 641 10.63 -21.58 -15.67
C ARG A 641 9.89 -22.41 -14.60
N VAL A 642 10.57 -22.68 -13.48
CA VAL A 642 9.96 -23.42 -12.37
C VAL A 642 8.75 -22.68 -11.79
N VAL A 643 8.84 -21.38 -11.59
CA VAL A 643 7.71 -20.55 -11.12
C VAL A 643 6.55 -20.62 -12.11
N ARG A 644 6.80 -20.51 -13.41
CA ARG A 644 5.81 -20.60 -14.47
C ARG A 644 5.11 -21.97 -14.50
N GLU A 645 5.85 -23.07 -14.33
CA GLU A 645 5.30 -24.40 -14.26
C GLU A 645 4.33 -24.56 -13.07
N LEU A 646 4.71 -24.05 -11.88
CA LEU A 646 3.87 -24.07 -10.69
C LEU A 646 2.59 -23.23 -10.84
N GLN A 647 2.64 -22.12 -11.58
CA GLN A 647 1.47 -21.30 -11.94
C GLN A 647 0.54 -22.05 -12.91
N GLY A 648 1.11 -22.84 -13.83
CA GLY A 648 0.35 -23.68 -14.78
C GLY A 648 -0.60 -24.68 -14.11
N ASP A 649 -0.32 -25.09 -12.88
CA ASP A 649 -1.17 -25.94 -12.04
C ASP A 649 -2.38 -25.19 -11.42
N GLY A 650 -2.60 -23.94 -11.78
CA GLY A 650 -3.69 -23.11 -11.26
C GLY A 650 -3.46 -22.56 -9.84
N ASN A 651 -2.22 -22.58 -9.37
CA ASN A 651 -1.84 -22.01 -8.10
C ASN A 651 -1.51 -20.51 -8.25
N THR A 652 -1.88 -19.70 -7.26
CA THR A 652 -1.29 -18.36 -7.08
C THR A 652 0.02 -18.54 -6.32
N VAL A 653 1.13 -18.21 -6.99
CA VAL A 653 2.50 -18.47 -6.54
C VAL A 653 3.15 -17.18 -6.07
N ALA A 654 3.70 -17.19 -4.85
CA ALA A 654 4.62 -16.16 -4.40
C ALA A 654 6.06 -16.68 -4.46
N MET A 655 6.99 -15.87 -4.95
CA MET A 655 8.44 -16.14 -4.92
C MET A 655 9.10 -15.25 -3.87
N VAL A 656 9.94 -15.84 -3.02
CA VAL A 656 10.73 -15.12 -2.01
C VAL A 656 12.21 -15.34 -2.30
N GLY A 657 12.95 -14.25 -2.46
CA GLY A 657 14.38 -14.27 -2.75
C GLY A 657 15.09 -13.02 -2.22
N ASP A 658 16.44 -13.03 -2.22
CA ASP A 658 17.28 -11.88 -1.83
C ASP A 658 17.57 -10.93 -3.01
N GLY A 659 17.35 -11.38 -4.23
CA GLY A 659 17.13 -10.58 -5.41
C GLY A 659 18.22 -10.45 -6.44
N ILE A 660 19.44 -10.84 -6.20
CA ILE A 660 20.51 -10.67 -7.22
C ILE A 660 20.33 -11.70 -8.35
N ASN A 661 20.07 -12.96 -7.96
CA ASN A 661 19.95 -14.08 -8.90
C ASN A 661 18.48 -14.45 -9.17
N ASP A 662 17.54 -13.89 -8.42
CA ASP A 662 16.14 -14.28 -8.40
C ASP A 662 15.20 -13.27 -9.08
N SER A 663 15.72 -12.10 -9.54
CA SER A 663 14.91 -11.05 -10.13
C SER A 663 13.97 -11.52 -11.25
N PRO A 664 14.38 -12.40 -12.20
CA PRO A 664 13.45 -12.92 -13.20
C PRO A 664 12.34 -13.81 -12.61
N ALA A 665 12.65 -14.59 -11.58
CA ALA A 665 11.68 -15.45 -10.90
C ALA A 665 10.72 -14.65 -10.01
N LEU A 666 11.22 -13.60 -9.32
CA LEU A 666 10.42 -12.64 -8.56
C LEU A 666 9.43 -11.90 -9.46
N ALA A 667 9.90 -11.38 -10.59
CA ALA A 667 9.05 -10.67 -11.56
C ALA A 667 8.05 -11.61 -12.26
N ARG A 668 8.35 -12.91 -12.37
CA ARG A 668 7.44 -13.90 -12.98
C ARG A 668 6.34 -14.35 -12.05
N ALA A 669 6.59 -14.43 -10.76
CA ALA A 669 5.60 -14.87 -9.77
C ALA A 669 4.36 -13.97 -9.78
N ASP A 670 3.23 -14.49 -9.27
CA ASP A 670 2.04 -13.65 -9.08
C ASP A 670 2.29 -12.54 -8.03
N VAL A 671 3.20 -12.82 -7.08
CA VAL A 671 3.75 -11.82 -6.14
C VAL A 671 5.21 -12.17 -5.85
N GLY A 672 6.13 -11.26 -6.19
CA GLY A 672 7.53 -11.34 -5.80
C GLY A 672 7.77 -10.66 -4.46
N LEU A 673 8.43 -11.33 -3.51
CA LEU A 673 8.82 -10.79 -2.21
C LEU A 673 10.35 -10.76 -2.12
N ALA A 674 10.95 -9.57 -2.01
CA ALA A 674 12.37 -9.42 -1.74
C ALA A 674 12.61 -9.35 -0.23
N ILE A 675 13.57 -10.16 0.28
CA ILE A 675 13.89 -10.22 1.70
C ILE A 675 15.26 -9.59 1.99
N GLY A 676 15.34 -8.80 3.07
CA GLY A 676 16.58 -8.21 3.56
C GLY A 676 17.04 -6.99 2.78
N ALA A 677 18.28 -6.59 3.05
CA ALA A 677 18.94 -5.45 2.39
C ALA A 677 19.48 -5.81 1.00
N GLY A 678 18.78 -6.67 0.25
CA GLY A 678 19.18 -7.07 -1.11
C GLY A 678 19.53 -5.88 -1.99
N ALA A 679 20.33 -6.10 -3.03
CA ALA A 679 20.78 -5.08 -3.97
C ALA A 679 19.60 -4.30 -4.55
N ASP A 680 19.81 -3.05 -4.95
CA ASP A 680 18.77 -2.17 -5.53
C ASP A 680 17.97 -2.83 -6.66
N VAL A 681 18.59 -3.71 -7.43
CA VAL A 681 17.97 -4.48 -8.53
C VAL A 681 16.85 -5.40 -8.06
N ALA A 682 17.02 -6.04 -6.90
CA ALA A 682 15.99 -6.91 -6.34
C ALA A 682 14.80 -6.13 -5.80
N LYS A 683 15.06 -4.98 -5.23
CA LYS A 683 14.01 -4.07 -4.80
C LYS A 683 13.18 -3.58 -5.98
N GLU A 684 13.76 -3.46 -7.18
CA GLU A 684 13.02 -3.07 -8.41
C GLU A 684 12.13 -4.20 -8.95
N GLY A 685 12.57 -5.45 -8.92
CA GLY A 685 11.85 -6.61 -9.47
C GLY A 685 10.75 -7.19 -8.58
N ALA A 686 10.70 -6.87 -7.29
CA ALA A 686 9.74 -7.43 -6.34
C ALA A 686 8.50 -6.53 -6.16
N ASP A 687 7.35 -7.14 -5.86
CA ASP A 687 6.08 -6.45 -5.54
C ASP A 687 5.97 -6.08 -4.06
N VAL A 688 6.64 -6.85 -3.20
CA VAL A 688 6.67 -6.64 -1.75
C VAL A 688 8.12 -6.64 -1.28
N ILE A 689 8.51 -5.66 -0.48
CA ILE A 689 9.85 -5.55 0.10
C ILE A 689 9.76 -5.82 1.60
N LEU A 690 10.46 -6.85 2.04
CA LEU A 690 10.64 -7.17 3.45
C LEU A 690 11.97 -6.56 3.90
N MET A 691 11.92 -5.46 4.62
CA MET A 691 13.11 -4.67 4.99
C MET A 691 14.04 -5.45 5.93
N LYS A 692 13.48 -6.32 6.77
CA LYS A 692 14.21 -7.21 7.63
C LYS A 692 14.69 -8.45 6.88
N SER A 693 15.81 -9.00 7.32
CA SER A 693 16.27 -10.31 6.85
C SER A 693 15.61 -11.48 7.60
N ASP A 694 14.35 -11.31 8.04
CA ASP A 694 13.56 -12.27 8.81
C ASP A 694 12.50 -12.94 7.95
N LEU A 695 12.62 -14.25 7.73
CA LEU A 695 11.65 -15.01 6.93
C LEU A 695 10.24 -15.00 7.55
N MET A 696 10.10 -14.71 8.85
CA MET A 696 8.81 -14.55 9.52
C MET A 696 7.97 -13.40 8.94
N ASP A 697 8.57 -12.45 8.25
CA ASP A 697 7.82 -11.35 7.66
C ASP A 697 6.99 -11.80 6.43
N VAL A 698 7.32 -12.94 5.81
CA VAL A 698 6.51 -13.55 4.74
C VAL A 698 5.11 -13.96 5.25
N PRO A 699 4.97 -14.84 6.25
CA PRO A 699 3.65 -15.14 6.79
C PRO A 699 2.94 -13.92 7.38
N ARG A 700 3.65 -12.95 7.98
CA ARG A 700 3.08 -11.70 8.48
C ARG A 700 2.50 -10.84 7.37
N ALA A 701 3.19 -10.72 6.23
CA ALA A 701 2.70 -10.01 5.05
C ALA A 701 1.40 -10.64 4.49
N ILE A 702 1.36 -11.97 4.41
CA ILE A 702 0.17 -12.71 3.95
C ILE A 702 -1.00 -12.55 4.93
N GLU A 703 -0.76 -12.62 6.24
CA GLU A 703 -1.80 -12.40 7.25
C GLU A 703 -2.35 -10.97 7.19
N LEU A 704 -1.49 -9.97 7.03
CA LEU A 704 -1.90 -8.57 6.86
C LEU A 704 -2.75 -8.41 5.60
N SER A 705 -2.30 -8.93 4.46
CA SER A 705 -3.05 -8.91 3.20
C SER A 705 -4.45 -9.56 3.37
N ARG A 706 -4.51 -10.75 3.97
CA ARG A 706 -5.78 -11.43 4.26
C ARG A 706 -6.70 -10.63 5.19
N ALA A 707 -6.13 -9.91 6.16
CA ALA A 707 -6.90 -9.05 7.07
C ALA A 707 -7.46 -7.82 6.32
N VAL A 708 -6.67 -7.19 5.47
CA VAL A 708 -7.09 -6.04 4.65
C VAL A 708 -8.21 -6.44 3.70
N ILE A 709 -8.05 -7.52 2.94
CA ILE A 709 -9.06 -7.98 1.99
C ILE A 709 -10.35 -8.42 2.68
N ARG A 710 -10.24 -9.06 3.85
CA ARG A 710 -11.43 -9.39 4.67
C ARG A 710 -12.15 -8.12 5.12
N ASN A 711 -11.42 -7.11 5.54
CA ASN A 711 -11.97 -5.81 5.93
C ASN A 711 -12.70 -5.14 4.75
N ILE A 712 -12.06 -5.08 3.57
CA ILE A 712 -12.68 -4.55 2.34
C ILE A 712 -13.99 -5.30 2.01
N LYS A 713 -13.97 -6.63 2.03
CA LYS A 713 -15.17 -7.44 1.76
C LYS A 713 -16.30 -7.16 2.77
N GLN A 714 -15.98 -6.98 4.04
CA GLN A 714 -16.96 -6.60 5.07
C GLN A 714 -17.55 -5.22 4.79
N ASP A 715 -16.70 -4.24 4.47
CA ASP A 715 -17.11 -2.87 4.18
C ASP A 715 -17.99 -2.79 2.93
N LEU A 716 -17.63 -3.49 1.86
CA LEU A 716 -18.43 -3.59 0.64
C LEU A 716 -19.78 -4.27 0.90
N PHE A 717 -19.80 -5.35 1.69
CA PHE A 717 -21.04 -6.02 2.06
C PHE A 717 -21.98 -5.07 2.79
N TRP A 718 -21.52 -4.40 3.84
CA TRP A 718 -22.35 -3.46 4.61
C TRP A 718 -22.78 -2.24 3.79
N ALA A 719 -21.89 -1.71 2.94
CA ALA A 719 -22.19 -0.59 2.06
C ALA A 719 -23.30 -0.89 1.05
N LEU A 720 -23.46 -2.13 0.63
CA LEU A 720 -24.52 -2.55 -0.29
C LEU A 720 -25.76 -3.05 0.42
N PHE A 721 -25.60 -3.73 1.56
CA PHE A 721 -26.69 -4.38 2.29
C PHE A 721 -27.74 -3.37 2.79
N TYR A 722 -27.30 -2.26 3.40
CA TYR A 722 -28.26 -1.26 3.90
C TYR A 722 -29.04 -0.57 2.78
N ASN A 723 -28.42 -0.38 1.60
CA ASN A 723 -29.10 0.16 0.42
C ASN A 723 -30.11 -0.86 -0.13
N ALA A 724 -29.75 -2.14 -0.22
CA ALA A 724 -30.63 -3.20 -0.69
C ALA A 724 -31.88 -3.34 0.18
N LEU A 725 -31.77 -3.08 1.50
CA LEU A 725 -32.89 -3.08 2.44
C LEU A 725 -33.65 -1.74 2.44
N GLY A 726 -32.91 -0.63 2.39
CA GLY A 726 -33.44 0.70 2.52
C GLY A 726 -34.23 1.18 1.31
N ILE A 727 -33.80 0.82 0.09
CA ILE A 727 -34.50 1.23 -1.15
C ILE A 727 -35.93 0.70 -1.21
N PRO A 728 -36.22 -0.60 -1.00
CA PRO A 728 -37.60 -1.09 -0.94
C PRO A 728 -38.44 -0.45 0.17
N LEU A 729 -37.82 -0.20 1.33
CA LEU A 729 -38.51 0.47 2.43
C LEU A 729 -38.85 1.92 2.10
N ALA A 730 -37.95 2.68 1.48
CA ALA A 730 -38.16 4.04 1.03
C ALA A 730 -39.17 4.11 -0.13
N ALA A 731 -39.14 3.15 -1.04
CA ALA A 731 -40.11 3.02 -2.12
C ALA A 731 -41.56 2.70 -1.62
N GLY A 732 -41.71 2.34 -0.33
CA GLY A 732 -42.98 2.03 0.27
C GLY A 732 -43.51 0.63 -0.04
N VAL A 733 -42.65 -0.32 -0.41
CA VAL A 733 -43.07 -1.72 -0.69
C VAL A 733 -43.79 -2.35 0.51
N PHE A 734 -43.43 -1.97 1.73
CA PHE A 734 -44.02 -2.47 2.98
C PHE A 734 -45.20 -1.61 3.48
N TYR A 735 -45.51 -0.48 2.82
CA TYR A 735 -46.58 0.42 3.24
C TYR A 735 -47.94 -0.27 3.34
N PRO A 736 -48.36 -1.11 2.36
CA PRO A 736 -49.69 -1.79 2.44
C PRO A 736 -49.80 -2.76 3.63
N LEU A 737 -48.68 -3.26 4.15
CA LEU A 737 -48.64 -4.22 5.28
C LEU A 737 -48.44 -3.57 6.62
N LEU A 738 -47.60 -2.55 6.70
CA LEU A 738 -47.10 -1.97 7.96
C LEU A 738 -47.50 -0.51 8.14
N GLY A 739 -48.03 0.16 7.12
CA GLY A 739 -48.28 1.60 7.12
C GLY A 739 -47.04 2.47 7.28
N TRP A 740 -45.84 1.90 7.08
CA TRP A 740 -44.58 2.59 7.28
C TRP A 740 -44.09 3.24 5.99
N GLN A 741 -43.83 4.53 6.04
CA GLN A 741 -43.20 5.31 5.01
C GLN A 741 -41.93 5.93 5.55
N LEU A 742 -40.80 5.76 4.85
CA LEU A 742 -39.51 6.28 5.28
C LEU A 742 -39.40 7.76 4.88
N SER A 743 -39.21 8.63 5.86
CA SER A 743 -38.89 10.04 5.58
C SER A 743 -37.50 10.19 4.98
N PRO A 744 -37.29 11.09 4.00
CA PRO A 744 -35.98 11.39 3.42
C PRO A 744 -34.92 11.76 4.45
N MET A 745 -35.29 12.36 5.58
CA MET A 745 -34.38 12.71 6.69
C MET A 745 -33.73 11.48 7.32
N PHE A 746 -34.50 10.40 7.57
CA PHE A 746 -33.95 9.15 8.10
C PHE A 746 -33.00 8.48 7.08
N GLY A 747 -33.32 8.60 5.78
CA GLY A 747 -32.43 8.15 4.71
C GLY A 747 -31.07 8.87 4.75
N ALA A 748 -31.07 10.19 4.89
CA ALA A 748 -29.85 10.99 4.98
C ALA A 748 -29.02 10.67 6.24
N ALA A 749 -29.67 10.44 7.38
CA ALA A 749 -29.02 10.06 8.62
C ALA A 749 -28.36 8.66 8.51
N ALA A 750 -29.08 7.67 7.97
CA ALA A 750 -28.58 6.32 7.74
C ALA A 750 -27.35 6.31 6.80
N MET A 751 -27.40 7.09 5.72
CA MET A 751 -26.30 7.28 4.78
C MET A 751 -25.03 7.83 5.47
N SER A 752 -25.18 8.87 6.31
CA SER A 752 -24.07 9.48 7.02
C SER A 752 -23.44 8.49 8.02
N LEU A 753 -24.24 7.70 8.72
CA LEU A 753 -23.79 6.68 9.68
C LEU A 753 -23.06 5.53 8.98
N SER A 754 -23.54 5.11 7.79
CA SER A 754 -22.89 4.05 6.99
C SER A 754 -21.44 4.40 6.64
N SER A 755 -21.19 5.63 6.18
CA SER A 755 -19.82 6.08 5.88
C SER A 755 -18.91 6.06 7.11
N LEU A 756 -19.43 6.43 8.28
CA LEU A 756 -18.70 6.39 9.54
C LEU A 756 -18.35 4.94 9.96
N CYS A 757 -19.29 4.01 9.78
CA CYS A 757 -19.07 2.59 10.09
C CYS A 757 -17.96 1.99 9.22
N VAL A 758 -17.95 2.25 7.92
CA VAL A 758 -16.92 1.76 6.99
C VAL A 758 -15.54 2.28 7.36
N VAL A 759 -15.40 3.59 7.59
CA VAL A 759 -14.11 4.16 8.01
C VAL A 759 -13.69 3.62 9.38
N GLY A 760 -14.63 3.49 10.33
CA GLY A 760 -14.38 2.92 11.65
C GLY A 760 -13.86 1.48 11.58
N ASN A 761 -14.45 0.65 10.69
CA ASN A 761 -14.01 -0.72 10.47
C ASN A 761 -12.60 -0.77 9.83
N ALA A 762 -12.33 0.08 8.83
CA ALA A 762 -11.00 0.15 8.21
C ALA A 762 -9.91 0.59 9.22
N LEU A 763 -10.21 1.52 10.12
CA LEU A 763 -9.29 1.96 11.18
C LEU A 763 -8.90 0.85 12.16
N ARG A 764 -9.68 -0.23 12.29
CA ARG A 764 -9.31 -1.41 13.10
C ARG A 764 -8.03 -2.08 12.62
N LEU A 765 -7.70 -1.92 11.33
CA LEU A 765 -6.45 -2.44 10.77
C LEU A 765 -5.20 -1.81 11.40
N ARG A 766 -5.28 -0.63 11.99
CA ARG A 766 -4.18 -0.01 12.75
C ARG A 766 -3.72 -0.85 13.94
N THR A 767 -4.65 -1.56 14.55
CA THR A 767 -4.37 -2.43 15.70
C THR A 767 -4.08 -3.87 15.29
N PHE A 768 -3.92 -4.11 13.98
CA PHE A 768 -3.57 -5.43 13.49
C PHE A 768 -2.25 -5.89 14.10
N GLN A 769 -2.27 -7.07 14.69
CA GLN A 769 -1.10 -7.79 15.17
C GLN A 769 -1.10 -9.17 14.51
N PRO A 770 0.03 -9.60 13.91
CA PRO A 770 0.17 -10.96 13.42
C PRO A 770 -0.05 -11.95 14.58
N ARG A 771 -0.55 -13.13 14.27
CA ARG A 771 -0.72 -14.17 15.28
C ARG A 771 0.63 -14.47 15.91
N ARG A 772 0.71 -14.44 17.24
CA ARG A 772 1.89 -14.96 17.96
C ARG A 772 1.97 -16.45 17.67
N ILE A 773 3.02 -16.83 16.95
CA ILE A 773 3.38 -18.24 16.81
C ILE A 773 4.29 -18.49 18.00
N ASP A 774 3.77 -19.25 18.99
CA ASP A 774 4.59 -19.72 20.12
C ASP A 774 5.82 -20.37 19.52
N GLN A 775 7.00 -19.83 19.83
CA GLN A 775 8.25 -20.51 19.55
C GLN A 775 8.16 -21.88 20.23
N PRO A 776 8.50 -22.98 19.54
CA PRO A 776 8.61 -24.26 20.22
C PRO A 776 9.58 -24.03 21.37
N SER A 777 9.10 -24.25 22.61
CA SER A 777 9.93 -24.20 23.81
C SER A 777 11.22 -24.98 23.52
N GLN A 778 12.36 -24.34 23.68
CA GLN A 778 13.65 -25.02 23.62
C GLN A 778 13.52 -26.25 24.53
N LEU A 779 13.52 -27.42 23.89
CA LEU A 779 13.56 -28.69 24.63
C LEU A 779 14.75 -28.61 25.54
N GLY A 780 14.47 -28.69 26.83
CA GLY A 780 15.45 -28.57 27.89
C GLY A 780 16.66 -29.43 27.61
N THR A 781 17.80 -28.83 27.69
CA THR A 781 19.03 -29.52 28.02
C THR A 781 18.84 -30.18 29.37
N GLY A 782 18.35 -31.41 29.35
CA GLY A 782 18.39 -32.26 30.53
C GLY A 782 19.84 -32.52 30.86
N THR A 783 20.32 -31.84 31.88
CA THR A 783 21.44 -32.31 32.69
C THR A 783 20.92 -33.41 33.59
N ASP A 784 21.34 -34.64 33.32
CA ASP A 784 21.60 -35.68 34.31
C ASP A 784 22.86 -36.39 33.91
#